data_7ef8693a47e691d1dd853a8a85388cf0
#
_entry.id   7ef8693a47e691d1dd853a8a85388cf0
#
_cell.length_a   1.000
_cell.length_b   1.000
_cell.length_c   1.000
_cell.angle_alpha   90.00
_cell.angle_beta   90.00
_cell.angle_gamma   90.00
#
_symmetry.space_group_name_H-M   'P 1'
#
loop_
_entity.id
_entity.type
_entity.pdbx_description
1 polymer ?
#
loop_
_entity_poly.entity_id
_entity_poly.type
_entity_poly.pdbx_seq_one_letter_code
_entity_poly.pdbx_strand_id
1 'polypeptide(L)'
;MIRLRWLLVIFPILFLPSLLLGEGTRTWEQSKFEELTKGTTKGVAVRSTGGLELAPAFTALSTTPSTYIWSIAADREGNLYAAAGSPARVYRIAPDGKSVVIFEPQELQVQALVVDKTGIIYAATNPDGKVYRIEHHAVPANQSSRDKKSSDKAKDSLEKTAAAADSAWSSSVYFEPGTKYIWDLALDDAGNLFVATGDRGEIFRVTAKGEHSVFFKSDEAHIRELAFDGKGNLIAGSDGSGLVYRISPGGEGFVLYSAPKKEITALAIDKAGDIFAAGVGEKRGGTTAPSFTAAPVSIPTAASTPSAGPQSGIVITSAPSAPSSISFPSPASGAAGGSEIYRIAPDGSPSRVWSSHEDLVYALAFDQRGRLLAGTGNRGHVFAITGDDEFTDLLKASATQVTAFANAPQGGLYASTSNLGKVFLLSATPESEGSYESDVFDAHNFSRWGRAEFRGAGNVELSARSGNVDNPDRNWSPWQKIDLRKDGAVSVPPARFIQWKAVLRSGDPAPRVESVMLNYLPKNVAPDFDDVTVQAGVRYQSLPKPAGVDMNTGGVQQPHFDTPPPATHDRDAIGVKWSVHDDNDDQMVYSVYYRGEGDTRWLLLKDNLTDKFYSFDASLLPDGGYSIKVAASDAPSHSPGQALTAEKESLRFEVDTTPPQIENLAASAEAGQIHVSFRAADRFSNIKRAEYSIDAGEWQFVEPVGQLSDSKTASYDFRVAVPTDRATTPPVKTPGQLEHVVVVRVYDRYDNMSSAKTVIRGK
;
A
#
# COMPACT_ATOMS: atom_id res chain seq x y z
N MET A 1 -15.36 71.37 42.62
CA MET A 1 -14.67 71.35 41.35
C MET A 1 -14.13 69.96 41.11
N ILE A 2 -14.87 69.10 40.38
CA ILE A 2 -14.50 67.74 40.06
C ILE A 2 -14.30 67.70 38.57
N ARG A 3 -13.06 67.46 38.12
CA ARG A 3 -12.70 67.30 36.71
C ARG A 3 -12.91 65.86 36.29
N LEU A 4 -13.87 65.63 35.40
CA LEU A 4 -14.19 64.35 34.76
C LEU A 4 -13.17 64.15 33.61
N ARG A 5 -12.29 63.11 33.73
CA ARG A 5 -11.37 62.66 32.66
C ARG A 5 -12.08 61.61 31.84
N TRP A 6 -12.32 61.89 30.58
CA TRP A 6 -12.74 60.94 29.57
C TRP A 6 -11.55 60.03 29.18
N LEU A 7 -11.61 58.77 29.44
CA LEU A 7 -10.72 57.72 28.95
C LEU A 7 -11.28 57.26 27.58
N LEU A 8 -10.58 57.67 26.49
CA LEU A 8 -10.80 57.13 25.15
C LEU A 8 -10.17 55.72 25.12
N VAL A 9 -11.02 54.70 25.13
CA VAL A 9 -10.61 53.29 24.88
C VAL A 9 -10.50 53.16 23.37
N ILE A 10 -9.25 53.20 22.84
CA ILE A 10 -8.92 52.83 21.48
C ILE A 10 -8.94 51.30 21.44
N PHE A 11 -9.97 50.74 20.81
CA PHE A 11 -10.02 49.32 20.45
C PHE A 11 -9.10 49.13 19.25
N PRO A 12 -8.01 48.36 19.34
CA PRO A 12 -7.26 48.00 18.16
C PRO A 12 -8.11 47.05 17.33
N ILE A 13 -8.58 47.51 16.18
CA ILE A 13 -9.10 46.63 15.12
C ILE A 13 -7.91 45.78 14.71
N LEU A 14 -7.85 44.54 15.24
CA LEU A 14 -6.98 43.50 14.66
C LEU A 14 -7.48 43.22 13.26
N PHE A 15 -6.80 43.80 12.29
CA PHE A 15 -6.78 43.31 10.93
C PHE A 15 -6.12 41.92 11.01
N LEU A 16 -6.91 40.87 11.12
CA LEU A 16 -6.47 39.54 10.73
C LEU A 16 -6.24 39.59 9.22
N PRO A 17 -4.99 39.42 8.73
CA PRO A 17 -4.82 39.17 7.33
C PRO A 17 -5.59 37.87 7.04
N SER A 18 -6.64 37.97 6.23
CA SER A 18 -7.15 36.81 5.51
C SER A 18 -5.94 36.18 4.83
N LEU A 19 -5.54 35.00 5.28
CA LEU A 19 -4.60 34.14 4.58
C LEU A 19 -5.26 33.84 3.23
N LEU A 20 -4.98 34.69 2.24
CA LEU A 20 -5.10 34.33 0.85
C LEU A 20 -4.08 33.22 0.65
N LEU A 21 -4.54 31.99 0.72
CA LEU A 21 -3.82 30.83 0.23
C LEU A 21 -3.80 30.93 -1.30
N GLY A 22 -3.01 31.89 -1.82
CA GLY A 22 -2.59 31.83 -3.19
C GLY A 22 -1.69 30.61 -3.32
N GLU A 23 -1.87 29.80 -4.36
CA GLU A 23 -0.97 28.68 -4.64
C GLU A 23 0.44 29.22 -4.85
N GLY A 24 1.18 29.15 -3.80
CA GLY A 24 2.57 29.53 -3.75
C GLY A 24 3.48 28.38 -4.14
N THR A 25 4.75 28.58 -3.87
CA THR A 25 5.78 27.54 -3.93
C THR A 25 5.39 26.37 -3.06
N ARG A 26 5.32 25.19 -3.63
CA ARG A 26 5.11 23.90 -2.96
C ARG A 26 6.45 23.33 -2.52
N THR A 27 6.40 22.35 -1.63
CA THR A 27 7.59 21.73 -1.06
C THR A 27 7.47 20.22 -1.10
N TRP A 28 8.52 19.56 -1.57
CA TRP A 28 8.73 18.15 -1.43
C TRP A 28 9.82 17.89 -0.39
N GLU A 29 9.48 17.21 0.69
CA GLU A 29 10.41 16.87 1.77
C GLU A 29 10.57 15.36 1.86
N GLN A 30 11.81 14.92 2.11
CA GLN A 30 12.14 13.54 2.46
C GLN A 30 13.00 13.54 3.73
N SER A 31 12.47 12.91 4.78
CA SER A 31 13.14 12.79 6.07
C SER A 31 12.84 11.47 6.75
N LYS A 32 11.70 10.83 6.44
CA LYS A 32 11.21 9.63 7.10
C LYS A 32 11.81 8.36 6.50
N PHE A 33 11.88 7.32 7.32
CA PHE A 33 12.38 6.01 6.91
C PHE A 33 11.66 5.47 5.67
N GLU A 34 10.32 5.48 5.65
CA GLU A 34 9.50 4.94 4.57
C GLU A 34 9.67 5.71 3.25
N GLU A 35 10.05 6.98 3.32
CA GLU A 35 10.33 7.82 2.15
C GLU A 35 11.73 7.52 1.60
N LEU A 36 12.71 7.44 2.50
CA LEU A 36 14.11 7.24 2.15
C LEU A 36 14.41 5.81 1.66
N THR A 37 13.67 4.80 2.16
CA THR A 37 13.84 3.40 1.70
C THR A 37 13.33 3.14 0.28
N LYS A 38 12.56 4.05 -0.30
CA LYS A 38 12.15 3.99 -1.72
C LYS A 38 13.29 4.33 -2.68
N GLY A 39 14.29 5.05 -2.19
CA GLY A 39 15.47 5.41 -2.97
C GLY A 39 16.49 4.27 -3.10
N THR A 40 17.58 4.55 -3.78
CA THR A 40 18.68 3.60 -4.00
C THR A 40 19.90 3.99 -3.18
N THR A 41 20.34 3.10 -2.31
CA THR A 41 21.52 3.26 -1.45
C THR A 41 22.73 2.54 -2.03
N LYS A 42 23.90 3.15 -1.91
CA LYS A 42 25.20 2.52 -2.17
C LYS A 42 26.20 2.99 -1.10
N GLY A 43 26.55 2.13 -0.18
CA GLY A 43 27.42 2.50 0.97
C GLY A 43 26.77 3.52 1.93
N VAL A 44 25.46 3.60 1.93
CA VAL A 44 24.64 4.48 2.78
C VAL A 44 23.59 3.64 3.49
N ALA A 45 23.41 3.89 4.77
CA ALA A 45 22.42 3.28 5.65
C ALA A 45 21.26 4.26 5.89
N VAL A 46 20.06 3.71 6.13
CA VAL A 46 18.83 4.46 6.43
C VAL A 46 18.39 4.18 7.86
N ARG A 47 18.23 5.22 8.68
CA ARG A 47 17.84 5.09 10.09
C ARG A 47 16.32 5.06 10.24
N SER A 48 15.79 4.21 11.13
CA SER A 48 14.35 4.14 11.44
C SER A 48 13.79 5.47 11.96
N THR A 49 14.61 6.25 12.66
CA THR A 49 14.25 7.61 13.11
C THR A 49 14.28 8.66 11.99
N GLY A 50 14.58 8.23 10.77
CA GLY A 50 14.80 9.08 9.61
C GLY A 50 16.24 9.49 9.40
N GLY A 51 16.56 9.79 8.14
CA GLY A 51 17.86 10.25 7.70
C GLY A 51 18.82 9.16 7.24
N LEU A 52 19.95 9.61 6.68
CA LEU A 52 20.97 8.78 6.05
C LEU A 52 22.32 8.95 6.75
N GLU A 53 23.10 7.87 6.77
CA GLU A 53 24.50 7.87 7.26
C GLU A 53 25.35 6.92 6.40
N LEU A 54 26.69 6.96 6.56
CA LEU A 54 27.55 6.00 5.88
C LEU A 54 27.34 4.60 6.45
N ALA A 55 27.10 3.64 5.56
CA ALA A 55 27.01 2.23 5.91
C ALA A 55 28.40 1.65 6.26
N PRO A 56 28.48 0.56 7.02
CA PRO A 56 29.68 -0.25 7.12
C PRO A 56 30.12 -0.76 5.74
N ALA A 57 31.43 -0.84 5.49
CA ALA A 57 31.93 -1.44 4.26
C ALA A 57 31.51 -2.91 4.18
N PHE A 58 30.91 -3.28 3.04
CA PHE A 58 30.39 -4.63 2.78
C PHE A 58 31.01 -5.16 1.50
N THR A 59 32.12 -5.90 1.65
CA THR A 59 32.92 -6.35 0.52
C THR A 59 32.73 -7.84 0.26
N ALA A 60 32.55 -8.21 -1.01
CA ALA A 60 32.50 -9.62 -1.38
C ALA A 60 33.88 -10.26 -1.15
N LEU A 61 33.92 -11.31 -0.33
CA LEU A 61 35.12 -12.08 -0.03
C LEU A 61 35.27 -13.25 -1.00
N SER A 62 34.19 -14.02 -1.20
CA SER A 62 34.20 -15.18 -2.05
C SER A 62 32.84 -15.45 -2.68
N THR A 63 32.86 -16.06 -3.87
CA THR A 63 31.65 -16.59 -4.54
C THR A 63 31.84 -18.07 -4.77
N THR A 64 30.89 -18.89 -4.31
CA THR A 64 30.93 -20.34 -4.47
C THR A 64 30.02 -20.78 -5.62
N PRO A 65 30.27 -21.96 -6.21
CA PRO A 65 29.36 -22.53 -7.20
C PRO A 65 28.02 -23.01 -6.61
N SER A 66 27.91 -23.13 -5.27
CA SER A 66 26.68 -23.57 -4.61
C SER A 66 25.64 -22.44 -4.54
N THR A 67 24.38 -22.79 -4.67
CA THR A 67 23.26 -21.83 -4.63
C THR A 67 23.03 -21.31 -3.22
N TYR A 68 23.20 -22.18 -2.20
CA TYR A 68 22.88 -21.89 -0.81
C TYR A 68 24.11 -22.05 0.06
N ILE A 69 24.36 -21.09 0.95
CA ILE A 69 25.25 -21.26 2.10
C ILE A 69 24.37 -21.16 3.36
N TRP A 70 24.28 -22.26 4.11
CA TRP A 70 23.40 -22.35 5.26
C TRP A 70 24.06 -21.90 6.57
N SER A 71 25.32 -22.25 6.72
CA SER A 71 26.08 -21.99 7.96
C SER A 71 27.52 -21.64 7.63
N ILE A 72 28.13 -20.79 8.45
CA ILE A 72 29.54 -20.42 8.36
C ILE A 72 30.15 -20.41 9.75
N ALA A 73 31.41 -20.83 9.83
CA ALA A 73 32.23 -20.71 11.06
C ALA A 73 33.66 -20.35 10.69
N ALA A 74 34.32 -19.54 11.53
CA ALA A 74 35.69 -19.12 11.34
C ALA A 74 36.63 -19.82 12.36
N ASP A 75 37.81 -20.19 11.91
CA ASP A 75 38.90 -20.63 12.82
C ASP A 75 39.69 -19.41 13.36
N ARG A 76 40.66 -19.71 14.25
CA ARG A 76 41.50 -18.68 14.85
C ARG A 76 42.51 -18.06 13.88
N GLU A 77 42.87 -18.77 12.81
CA GLU A 77 43.76 -18.33 11.75
C GLU A 77 43.07 -17.43 10.73
N GLY A 78 41.71 -17.29 10.81
CA GLY A 78 40.91 -16.47 9.92
C GLY A 78 40.42 -17.18 8.66
N ASN A 79 40.59 -18.51 8.58
CA ASN A 79 39.90 -19.26 7.54
C ASN A 79 38.42 -19.36 7.88
N LEU A 80 37.60 -19.23 6.88
CA LEU A 80 36.15 -19.40 7.01
C LEU A 80 35.75 -20.71 6.38
N TYR A 81 34.91 -21.45 7.07
CA TYR A 81 34.30 -22.68 6.58
C TYR A 81 32.81 -22.42 6.28
N ALA A 82 32.36 -22.87 5.11
CA ALA A 82 31.00 -22.62 4.65
C ALA A 82 30.30 -23.94 4.29
N ALA A 83 29.20 -24.20 4.97
CA ALA A 83 28.30 -25.31 4.71
C ALA A 83 27.30 -24.93 3.62
N ALA A 84 27.27 -25.70 2.52
CA ALA A 84 26.52 -25.33 1.34
C ALA A 84 25.58 -26.42 0.86
N GLY A 85 24.57 -25.99 0.11
CA GLY A 85 23.64 -26.87 -0.61
C GLY A 85 23.51 -26.48 -2.08
N SER A 86 23.19 -27.50 -2.90
CA SER A 86 22.98 -27.37 -4.34
C SER A 86 24.19 -26.77 -5.11
N PRO A 87 25.31 -27.50 -5.22
CA PRO A 87 25.62 -28.80 -4.65
C PRO A 87 26.04 -28.75 -3.18
N ALA A 88 25.88 -29.89 -2.47
CA ALA A 88 26.29 -30.05 -1.07
C ALA A 88 27.81 -30.08 -0.97
N ARG A 89 28.40 -29.12 -0.26
CA ARG A 89 29.84 -28.99 -0.08
C ARG A 89 30.18 -28.27 1.19
N VAL A 90 31.38 -28.55 1.70
CA VAL A 90 32.03 -27.68 2.66
C VAL A 90 33.21 -27.01 1.98
N TYR A 91 33.17 -25.67 1.98
CA TYR A 91 34.25 -24.85 1.46
C TYR A 91 35.13 -24.35 2.61
N ARG A 92 36.46 -24.35 2.42
CA ARG A 92 37.37 -23.52 3.15
C ARG A 92 37.68 -22.28 2.34
N ILE A 93 37.48 -21.13 2.91
CA ILE A 93 37.73 -19.81 2.31
C ILE A 93 38.85 -19.14 3.11
N ALA A 94 39.97 -18.92 2.46
CA ALA A 94 41.12 -18.25 3.09
C ALA A 94 40.84 -16.74 3.25
N PRO A 95 41.62 -16.03 4.11
CA PRO A 95 41.43 -14.58 4.29
C PRO A 95 41.59 -13.74 3.02
N ASP A 96 42.31 -14.27 2.00
CA ASP A 96 42.46 -13.64 0.70
C ASP A 96 41.27 -13.91 -0.26
N GLY A 97 40.24 -14.60 0.21
CA GLY A 97 39.00 -14.93 -0.54
C GLY A 97 39.10 -16.19 -1.40
N LYS A 98 40.24 -16.86 -1.47
CA LYS A 98 40.36 -18.11 -2.23
C LYS A 98 39.58 -19.21 -1.53
N SER A 99 38.71 -19.88 -2.26
CA SER A 99 37.91 -20.99 -1.78
C SER A 99 38.39 -22.32 -2.37
N VAL A 100 38.39 -23.35 -1.53
CA VAL A 100 38.63 -24.75 -1.92
C VAL A 100 37.56 -25.64 -1.32
N VAL A 101 37.16 -26.66 -2.04
CA VAL A 101 36.25 -27.70 -1.53
C VAL A 101 37.04 -28.67 -0.68
N ILE A 102 36.66 -28.80 0.57
CA ILE A 102 37.31 -29.71 1.52
C ILE A 102 36.49 -30.98 1.79
N PHE A 103 35.19 -30.94 1.52
CA PHE A 103 34.30 -32.08 1.71
C PHE A 103 33.10 -32.00 0.76
N GLU A 104 32.71 -33.12 0.19
CA GLU A 104 31.54 -33.27 -0.69
C GLU A 104 30.78 -34.55 -0.26
N PRO A 105 29.70 -34.43 0.52
CA PRO A 105 28.89 -35.56 0.96
C PRO A 105 27.99 -36.08 -0.16
N GLN A 106 27.40 -37.26 0.07
CA GLN A 106 26.39 -37.82 -0.84
C GLN A 106 24.99 -37.25 -0.57
N GLU A 107 24.76 -36.71 0.61
CA GLU A 107 23.51 -36.05 1.01
C GLU A 107 23.32 -34.75 0.21
N LEU A 108 22.09 -34.22 0.22
CA LEU A 108 21.71 -33.12 -0.67
C LEU A 108 22.21 -31.76 -0.22
N GLN A 109 22.48 -31.58 1.09
CA GLN A 109 23.00 -30.33 1.63
C GLN A 109 23.77 -30.55 2.94
N VAL A 110 24.70 -29.66 3.19
CA VAL A 110 25.33 -29.46 4.49
C VAL A 110 24.60 -28.32 5.17
N GLN A 111 23.89 -28.60 6.26
CA GLN A 111 22.98 -27.67 6.92
C GLN A 111 23.66 -26.81 7.96
N ALA A 112 24.49 -27.41 8.80
CA ALA A 112 25.16 -26.74 9.91
C ALA A 112 26.62 -27.15 9.96
N LEU A 113 27.48 -26.28 10.48
CA LEU A 113 28.87 -26.62 10.79
C LEU A 113 29.40 -25.83 11.99
N VAL A 114 30.28 -26.45 12.73
CA VAL A 114 31.05 -25.80 13.78
C VAL A 114 32.51 -26.22 13.69
N VAL A 115 33.42 -25.34 14.17
CA VAL A 115 34.84 -25.58 14.20
C VAL A 115 35.30 -25.59 15.65
N ASP A 116 36.00 -26.63 16.06
CA ASP A 116 36.55 -26.70 17.43
C ASP A 116 37.85 -25.90 17.63
N LYS A 117 38.30 -25.83 18.86
CA LYS A 117 39.54 -25.09 19.23
C LYS A 117 40.80 -25.65 18.58
N THR A 118 40.78 -26.86 18.02
CA THR A 118 41.92 -27.56 17.36
C THR A 118 41.82 -27.49 15.83
N GLY A 119 40.77 -26.89 15.26
CA GLY A 119 40.57 -26.78 13.83
C GLY A 119 39.83 -27.97 13.21
N ILE A 120 39.28 -28.88 14.02
CA ILE A 120 38.40 -29.96 13.55
C ILE A 120 37.03 -29.35 13.22
N ILE A 121 36.48 -29.73 12.06
CA ILE A 121 35.16 -29.26 11.59
C ILE A 121 34.16 -30.39 11.78
N TYR A 122 33.04 -30.07 12.42
CA TYR A 122 31.87 -30.95 12.48
C TYR A 122 30.81 -30.36 11.51
N ALA A 123 30.35 -31.18 10.56
CA ALA A 123 29.42 -30.77 9.52
C ALA A 123 28.21 -31.69 9.50
N ALA A 124 27.02 -31.12 9.63
CA ALA A 124 25.75 -31.83 9.64
C ALA A 124 25.09 -31.81 8.26
N THR A 125 24.60 -32.97 7.80
CA THR A 125 23.97 -33.12 6.50
C THR A 125 22.48 -33.46 6.59
N ASN A 126 21.74 -33.13 5.53
CA ASN A 126 20.31 -33.42 5.35
C ASN A 126 20.04 -33.87 3.88
N PRO A 127 19.01 -34.71 3.59
CA PRO A 127 18.34 -35.61 4.53
C PRO A 127 19.30 -36.75 4.98
N ASP A 128 18.82 -37.67 5.80
CA ASP A 128 19.62 -38.74 6.41
C ASP A 128 20.66 -38.21 7.42
N GLY A 129 20.20 -37.33 8.31
CA GLY A 129 20.96 -36.58 9.28
C GLY A 129 22.21 -37.25 9.82
N LYS A 130 23.38 -36.92 9.26
CA LYS A 130 24.69 -37.38 9.72
C LYS A 130 25.55 -36.20 10.11
N VAL A 131 26.39 -36.41 11.09
CA VAL A 131 27.46 -35.47 11.44
C VAL A 131 28.79 -36.08 10.98
N TYR A 132 29.46 -35.36 10.13
CA TYR A 132 30.80 -35.69 9.68
C TYR A 132 31.84 -34.92 10.48
N ARG A 133 32.94 -35.60 10.80
CA ARG A 133 34.16 -35.02 11.35
C ARG A 133 35.17 -34.87 10.23
N ILE A 134 35.66 -33.64 10.00
CA ILE A 134 36.57 -33.29 8.88
C ILE A 134 37.84 -32.73 9.51
N GLU A 135 38.97 -33.30 9.11
CA GLU A 135 40.30 -32.99 9.67
C GLU A 135 41.29 -32.69 8.57
N HIS A 136 42.16 -31.73 8.88
CA HIS A 136 43.29 -31.40 8.00
C HIS A 136 44.54 -32.20 8.42
N HIS A 137 45.14 -32.90 7.49
CA HIS A 137 46.38 -33.61 7.69
C HIS A 137 47.53 -32.85 7.04
N ALA A 138 48.57 -32.51 7.82
CA ALA A 138 49.76 -31.91 7.24
C ALA A 138 50.42 -32.93 6.29
N VAL A 139 50.42 -32.64 5.01
CA VAL A 139 51.16 -33.46 4.05
C VAL A 139 52.65 -33.27 4.30
N PRO A 140 53.45 -34.34 4.60
CA PRO A 140 54.89 -34.18 4.77
C PRO A 140 55.51 -33.59 3.51
N ALA A 141 56.35 -32.57 3.65
CA ALA A 141 56.95 -31.78 2.55
C ALA A 141 57.84 -32.58 1.59
N ASN A 142 57.90 -33.92 1.68
CA ASN A 142 58.84 -34.75 0.95
C ASN A 142 58.29 -35.52 -0.27
N GLN A 143 57.06 -35.26 -0.69
CA GLN A 143 56.51 -35.95 -1.91
C GLN A 143 56.22 -35.06 -3.12
N SER A 144 56.66 -33.81 -3.17
CA SER A 144 56.37 -32.91 -4.32
C SER A 144 57.48 -32.88 -5.39
N SER A 145 58.41 -33.81 -5.43
CA SER A 145 59.51 -33.80 -6.39
C SER A 145 59.84 -35.14 -7.09
N ARG A 146 58.80 -35.87 -7.55
CA ARG A 146 59.01 -36.92 -8.53
C ARG A 146 57.69 -37.11 -9.29
N ASP A 147 57.53 -36.36 -10.41
CA ASP A 147 56.93 -36.74 -11.67
C ASP A 147 56.75 -35.49 -12.57
N LYS A 148 57.90 -34.99 -13.03
CA LYS A 148 57.91 -34.13 -14.21
C LYS A 148 58.80 -34.80 -15.25
N LYS A 149 58.24 -35.67 -16.10
CA LYS A 149 58.73 -35.86 -17.45
C LYS A 149 57.70 -36.52 -18.37
N SER A 150 57.55 -35.87 -19.51
CA SER A 150 56.89 -36.29 -20.77
C SER A 150 55.37 -36.27 -20.74
N SER A 151 54.68 -35.72 -21.73
CA SER A 151 55.03 -35.22 -23.05
C SER A 151 53.86 -34.39 -23.61
N ASP A 152 54.24 -33.43 -24.44
CA ASP A 152 53.32 -32.69 -25.34
C ASP A 152 52.29 -33.56 -26.06
N LYS A 153 51.04 -33.11 -26.06
CA LYS A 153 50.24 -32.88 -27.28
C LYS A 153 48.88 -32.23 -26.98
N ALA A 154 48.70 -31.13 -27.65
CA ALA A 154 47.45 -30.34 -27.67
C ALA A 154 46.24 -31.14 -28.18
N LYS A 155 45.07 -30.92 -27.61
CA LYS A 155 43.86 -30.48 -28.32
C LYS A 155 42.65 -30.41 -27.36
N ASP A 156 42.04 -29.26 -27.39
CA ASP A 156 40.60 -28.95 -27.20
C ASP A 156 39.72 -29.99 -26.52
N SER A 157 39.28 -29.64 -25.30
CA SER A 157 37.90 -29.92 -24.89
C SER A 157 37.58 -29.01 -23.66
N LEU A 158 36.59 -28.14 -23.85
CA LEU A 158 35.84 -27.51 -22.77
C LEU A 158 35.11 -28.60 -21.98
N GLU A 159 35.72 -29.12 -20.94
CA GLU A 159 35.04 -29.97 -19.99
C GLU A 159 35.35 -29.52 -18.56
N LYS A 160 34.24 -29.18 -17.88
CA LYS A 160 33.98 -29.16 -16.45
C LYS A 160 35.17 -29.54 -15.54
N THR A 161 35.87 -28.56 -15.03
CA THR A 161 36.69 -28.74 -13.83
C THR A 161 35.78 -28.75 -12.60
N ALA A 162 35.26 -29.95 -12.24
CA ALA A 162 34.86 -30.20 -10.87
C ALA A 162 36.14 -30.02 -10.01
N ALA A 163 36.12 -29.03 -9.09
CA ALA A 163 37.23 -28.85 -8.16
C ALA A 163 37.37 -30.14 -7.33
N ALA A 164 38.43 -30.90 -7.55
CA ALA A 164 38.75 -32.08 -6.74
C ALA A 164 38.92 -31.66 -5.29
N ALA A 165 38.31 -32.41 -4.36
CA ALA A 165 38.53 -32.19 -2.93
C ALA A 165 40.03 -32.25 -2.64
N ASP A 166 40.54 -31.28 -1.86
CA ASP A 166 41.94 -31.20 -1.50
C ASP A 166 42.36 -32.47 -0.70
N SER A 167 43.34 -33.22 -1.24
CA SER A 167 43.80 -34.48 -0.66
C SER A 167 44.41 -34.37 0.77
N ALA A 168 44.60 -33.15 1.24
CA ALA A 168 45.05 -32.87 2.60
C ALA A 168 43.94 -33.01 3.66
N TRP A 169 42.69 -33.18 3.25
CA TRP A 169 41.55 -33.30 4.15
C TRP A 169 40.99 -34.73 4.16
N SER A 170 40.65 -35.21 5.35
CA SER A 170 39.92 -36.47 5.52
C SER A 170 38.62 -36.25 6.26
N SER A 171 37.61 -37.05 5.93
CA SER A 171 36.32 -37.01 6.58
C SER A 171 35.86 -38.39 7.01
N SER A 172 35.13 -38.47 8.12
CA SER A 172 34.48 -39.69 8.61
C SER A 172 33.15 -39.36 9.24
N VAL A 173 32.21 -40.32 9.19
CA VAL A 173 30.95 -40.18 9.94
C VAL A 173 31.31 -40.22 11.44
N TYR A 174 30.94 -39.16 12.14
CA TYR A 174 31.22 -39.02 13.58
C TYR A 174 30.03 -39.42 14.44
N PHE A 175 28.78 -39.05 13.98
CA PHE A 175 27.55 -39.36 14.67
C PHE A 175 26.40 -39.46 13.73
N GLU A 176 25.51 -40.41 13.97
CA GLU A 176 24.29 -40.69 13.20
C GLU A 176 23.11 -40.87 14.16
N PRO A 177 22.27 -39.83 14.40
CA PRO A 177 21.15 -39.90 15.36
C PRO A 177 19.97 -40.72 14.88
N GLY A 178 19.94 -41.16 13.62
CA GLY A 178 18.83 -41.87 13.02
C GLY A 178 17.58 -40.97 12.83
N THR A 179 17.77 -39.68 12.58
CA THR A 179 16.73 -38.70 12.24
C THR A 179 16.97 -38.17 10.83
N LYS A 180 15.94 -37.64 10.19
CA LYS A 180 16.10 -37.09 8.83
C LYS A 180 16.86 -35.78 8.81
N TYR A 181 16.69 -34.96 9.85
CA TYR A 181 17.18 -33.59 9.86
C TYR A 181 18.02 -33.31 11.07
N ILE A 182 19.16 -32.69 10.84
CA ILE A 182 19.97 -32.02 11.85
C ILE A 182 19.97 -30.54 11.49
N TRP A 183 19.45 -29.70 12.38
CA TRP A 183 19.24 -28.30 12.09
C TRP A 183 20.43 -27.42 12.49
N ASP A 184 20.99 -27.69 13.67
CA ASP A 184 22.11 -26.89 14.18
C ASP A 184 23.08 -27.72 15.02
N LEU A 185 24.28 -27.20 15.16
CA LEU A 185 25.38 -27.76 15.95
C LEU A 185 25.96 -26.70 16.89
N ALA A 186 26.25 -27.08 18.14
CA ALA A 186 26.94 -26.22 19.08
C ALA A 186 28.04 -26.99 19.84
N LEU A 187 29.11 -26.30 20.16
CA LEU A 187 30.23 -26.86 20.97
C LEU A 187 30.26 -26.17 22.32
N ASP A 188 30.38 -26.99 23.40
CA ASP A 188 30.69 -26.44 24.72
C ASP A 188 32.20 -26.18 24.90
N ASP A 189 32.58 -25.55 26.00
CA ASP A 189 33.98 -25.26 26.30
C ASP A 189 34.85 -26.52 26.52
N ALA A 190 34.23 -27.65 26.87
CA ALA A 190 34.88 -28.94 27.05
C ALA A 190 35.06 -29.71 25.73
N GLY A 191 34.52 -29.19 24.60
CA GLY A 191 34.61 -29.83 23.30
C GLY A 191 33.53 -30.90 23.06
N ASN A 192 32.47 -30.95 23.86
CA ASN A 192 31.32 -31.80 23.56
C ASN A 192 30.48 -31.14 22.48
N LEU A 193 30.04 -31.94 21.51
CA LEU A 193 29.16 -31.49 20.43
C LEU A 193 27.68 -31.71 20.81
N PHE A 194 26.87 -30.65 20.67
CA PHE A 194 25.43 -30.73 20.82
C PHE A 194 24.79 -30.66 19.44
N VAL A 195 23.83 -31.58 19.19
CA VAL A 195 23.24 -31.82 17.89
C VAL A 195 21.73 -31.61 18.00
N ALA A 196 21.19 -30.53 17.38
CA ALA A 196 19.77 -30.26 17.32
C ALA A 196 19.13 -31.00 16.17
N THR A 197 18.09 -31.81 16.46
CA THR A 197 17.47 -32.67 15.47
C THR A 197 16.04 -32.28 15.16
N GLY A 198 15.56 -32.72 13.97
CA GLY A 198 14.16 -32.71 13.59
C GLY A 198 13.46 -34.05 13.83
N ASP A 199 12.18 -34.12 13.52
CA ASP A 199 11.24 -35.24 13.62
C ASP A 199 10.88 -35.66 15.06
N ARG A 200 11.81 -35.64 16.00
CA ARG A 200 11.59 -36.08 17.38
C ARG A 200 11.93 -35.02 18.44
N GLY A 201 12.43 -33.85 18.04
CA GLY A 201 12.76 -32.74 18.94
C GLY A 201 13.83 -33.09 19.98
N GLU A 202 14.80 -33.93 19.62
CA GLU A 202 15.86 -34.38 20.48
C GLU A 202 17.12 -33.55 20.27
N ILE A 203 17.82 -33.23 21.37
CA ILE A 203 19.18 -32.69 21.35
C ILE A 203 20.10 -33.79 21.88
N PHE A 204 21.08 -34.18 21.08
CA PHE A 204 22.08 -35.14 21.50
C PHE A 204 23.32 -34.43 21.98
N ARG A 205 24.00 -35.02 22.97
CA ARG A 205 25.36 -34.65 23.37
C ARG A 205 26.31 -35.76 22.94
N VAL A 206 27.34 -35.37 22.18
CA VAL A 206 28.40 -36.28 21.72
C VAL A 206 29.72 -35.81 22.36
N THR A 207 30.32 -36.65 23.15
CA THR A 207 31.62 -36.32 23.80
C THR A 207 32.75 -36.33 22.79
N ALA A 208 33.91 -35.72 23.11
CA ALA A 208 35.11 -35.73 22.25
C ALA A 208 35.61 -37.18 21.92
N LYS A 209 35.18 -38.19 22.68
CA LYS A 209 35.46 -39.60 22.42
C LYS A 209 34.46 -40.30 21.51
N GLY A 210 33.41 -39.59 21.09
CA GLY A 210 32.32 -40.12 20.26
C GLY A 210 31.21 -40.82 21.06
N GLU A 211 31.27 -40.83 22.40
CA GLU A 211 30.15 -41.34 23.21
C GLU A 211 28.96 -40.39 23.12
N HIS A 212 27.77 -40.90 22.89
CA HIS A 212 26.59 -40.07 22.68
C HIS A 212 25.42 -40.46 23.57
N SER A 213 24.59 -39.50 23.89
CA SER A 213 23.35 -39.67 24.63
C SER A 213 22.34 -38.61 24.25
N VAL A 214 21.04 -38.90 24.42
CA VAL A 214 20.00 -37.85 24.37
C VAL A 214 20.22 -36.94 25.58
N PHE A 215 20.52 -35.70 25.33
CA PHE A 215 20.73 -34.67 26.34
C PHE A 215 19.45 -33.98 26.79
N PHE A 216 18.56 -33.69 25.81
CA PHE A 216 17.27 -33.10 26.06
C PHE A 216 16.27 -33.58 25.03
N LYS A 217 15.01 -33.69 25.40
CA LYS A 217 13.90 -34.02 24.53
C LYS A 217 12.75 -33.04 24.73
N SER A 218 12.32 -32.41 23.65
CA SER A 218 11.19 -31.50 23.59
C SER A 218 9.91 -32.24 23.14
N ASP A 219 8.74 -31.66 23.43
CA ASP A 219 7.47 -32.06 22.81
C ASP A 219 7.30 -31.52 21.39
N GLU A 220 8.15 -30.55 20.97
CA GLU A 220 8.20 -30.03 19.61
C GLU A 220 8.89 -31.03 18.67
N ALA A 221 8.50 -31.01 17.39
CA ALA A 221 9.11 -31.93 16.40
C ALA A 221 10.54 -31.52 16.02
N HIS A 222 10.83 -30.22 16.01
CA HIS A 222 12.09 -29.67 15.54
C HIS A 222 12.71 -28.69 16.54
N ILE A 223 14.00 -28.90 16.86
CA ILE A 223 14.87 -27.89 17.48
C ILE A 223 15.71 -27.28 16.38
N ARG A 224 15.59 -25.97 16.18
CA ARG A 224 16.13 -25.26 15.02
C ARG A 224 17.47 -24.60 15.28
N GLU A 225 17.65 -24.03 16.48
CA GLU A 225 18.78 -23.19 16.81
C GLU A 225 19.32 -23.54 18.20
N LEU A 226 20.63 -23.47 18.37
CA LEU A 226 21.34 -23.67 19.60
C LEU A 226 22.34 -22.55 19.88
N ALA A 227 22.39 -22.07 21.13
CA ALA A 227 23.40 -21.12 21.58
C ALA A 227 23.74 -21.38 23.04
N PHE A 228 25.00 -21.18 23.43
CA PHE A 228 25.41 -21.25 24.84
C PHE A 228 25.34 -19.89 25.48
N ASP A 229 24.77 -19.80 26.68
CA ASP A 229 24.89 -18.60 27.51
C ASP A 229 26.25 -18.58 28.27
N GLY A 230 26.61 -17.43 28.85
CA GLY A 230 27.86 -17.27 29.61
C GLY A 230 27.93 -18.08 30.90
N LYS A 231 26.84 -18.80 31.26
CA LYS A 231 26.77 -19.69 32.46
C LYS A 231 26.85 -21.17 32.10
N GLY A 232 27.00 -21.49 30.80
CA GLY A 232 27.07 -22.85 30.27
C GLY A 232 25.70 -23.52 30.09
N ASN A 233 24.59 -22.80 30.20
CA ASN A 233 23.28 -23.32 29.78
C ASN A 233 23.17 -23.32 28.27
N LEU A 234 22.50 -24.34 27.70
CA LEU A 234 22.17 -24.40 26.30
C LEU A 234 20.80 -23.72 26.08
N ILE A 235 20.75 -22.71 25.25
CA ILE A 235 19.54 -22.06 24.79
C ILE A 235 19.14 -22.70 23.48
N ALA A 236 17.86 -23.10 23.35
CA ALA A 236 17.37 -23.77 22.15
C ALA A 236 16.06 -23.15 21.65
N GLY A 237 15.95 -22.97 20.34
CA GLY A 237 14.76 -22.47 19.64
C GLY A 237 14.04 -23.58 18.91
N SER A 238 12.69 -23.63 18.97
CA SER A 238 11.89 -24.67 18.32
C SER A 238 11.08 -24.15 17.10
N ASP A 239 10.64 -25.11 16.27
CA ASP A 239 9.62 -24.93 15.24
C ASP A 239 8.37 -25.77 15.60
N GLY A 240 7.23 -25.14 15.55
CA GLY A 240 5.92 -25.69 15.92
C GLY A 240 5.16 -24.68 16.77
N SER A 241 5.66 -24.44 17.98
CA SER A 241 5.07 -23.47 18.92
C SER A 241 6.01 -22.29 19.23
N GLY A 242 7.14 -22.14 18.53
CA GLY A 242 8.08 -21.03 18.71
C GLY A 242 8.56 -20.88 20.15
N LEU A 243 9.02 -21.97 20.76
CA LEU A 243 9.50 -21.99 22.14
C LEU A 243 10.99 -21.69 22.19
N VAL A 244 11.39 -20.92 23.21
CA VAL A 244 12.78 -20.72 23.59
C VAL A 244 13.01 -21.44 24.91
N TYR A 245 13.89 -22.44 24.90
CA TYR A 245 14.26 -23.22 26.06
C TYR A 245 15.58 -22.76 26.66
N ARG A 246 15.72 -22.84 27.98
CA ARG A 246 16.99 -22.89 28.67
C ARG A 246 17.20 -24.29 29.22
N ILE A 247 18.29 -24.92 28.85
CA ILE A 247 18.64 -26.29 29.26
C ILE A 247 19.89 -26.22 30.10
N SER A 248 19.80 -26.70 31.34
CA SER A 248 20.95 -26.71 32.27
C SER A 248 22.07 -27.64 31.78
N PRO A 249 23.33 -27.50 32.29
CA PRO A 249 24.42 -28.44 31.97
C PRO A 249 24.10 -29.91 32.31
N GLY A 250 23.08 -30.14 33.15
CA GLY A 250 22.58 -31.48 33.50
C GLY A 250 21.53 -32.02 32.54
N GLY A 251 21.06 -31.23 31.55
CA GLY A 251 20.03 -31.64 30.60
C GLY A 251 18.59 -31.31 31.03
N GLU A 252 18.40 -30.57 32.13
CA GLU A 252 17.08 -30.12 32.58
C GLU A 252 16.62 -28.90 31.80
N GLY A 253 15.52 -29.02 31.08
CA GLY A 253 14.97 -27.94 30.24
C GLY A 253 13.86 -27.13 30.90
N PHE A 254 13.88 -25.83 30.69
CA PHE A 254 12.85 -24.89 31.10
C PHE A 254 12.46 -23.99 29.93
N VAL A 255 11.16 -23.81 29.66
CA VAL A 255 10.68 -22.87 28.64
C VAL A 255 10.81 -21.45 29.18
N LEU A 256 11.70 -20.66 28.59
CA LEU A 256 11.84 -19.25 28.93
C LEU A 256 10.76 -18.38 28.32
N TYR A 257 10.41 -18.68 27.08
CA TYR A 257 9.48 -17.87 26.32
C TYR A 257 8.73 -18.69 25.26
N SER A 258 7.46 -18.40 25.08
CA SER A 258 6.64 -18.86 23.95
C SER A 258 6.32 -17.68 23.06
N ALA A 259 7.08 -17.53 21.97
CA ALA A 259 6.89 -16.44 21.03
C ALA A 259 5.50 -16.48 20.36
N PRO A 260 4.90 -15.37 19.98
CA PRO A 260 3.69 -15.33 19.14
C PRO A 260 3.89 -15.96 17.76
N LYS A 261 5.12 -16.11 17.33
CA LYS A 261 5.53 -16.73 16.06
C LYS A 261 5.67 -18.24 16.19
N LYS A 262 5.55 -18.95 15.06
CA LYS A 262 5.54 -20.41 15.02
C LYS A 262 6.93 -21.02 15.15
N GLU A 263 7.94 -20.39 14.56
CA GLU A 263 9.30 -20.90 14.43
C GLU A 263 10.30 -19.87 14.95
N ILE A 264 11.30 -20.32 15.71
CA ILE A 264 12.50 -19.55 16.08
C ILE A 264 13.59 -19.86 15.05
N THR A 265 14.02 -18.86 14.31
CA THR A 265 14.94 -19.00 13.17
C THR A 265 16.36 -18.56 13.47
N ALA A 266 16.58 -17.80 14.52
CA ALA A 266 17.93 -17.39 14.94
C ALA A 266 17.95 -17.04 16.43
N LEU A 267 19.09 -17.27 17.07
CA LEU A 267 19.38 -16.93 18.45
C LEU A 267 20.70 -16.14 18.54
N ALA A 268 20.73 -15.13 19.41
CA ALA A 268 21.98 -14.46 19.80
C ALA A 268 21.92 -14.12 21.29
N ILE A 269 23.06 -14.17 21.97
CA ILE A 269 23.16 -13.86 23.41
C ILE A 269 24.20 -12.77 23.58
N ASP A 270 23.86 -11.71 24.28
CA ASP A 270 24.78 -10.63 24.54
C ASP A 270 25.68 -10.90 25.79
N LYS A 271 26.61 -9.99 26.04
CA LYS A 271 27.52 -10.08 27.20
C LYS A 271 26.81 -9.89 28.54
N ALA A 272 25.61 -9.28 28.56
CA ALA A 272 24.80 -9.10 29.75
C ALA A 272 23.98 -10.35 30.10
N GLY A 273 23.86 -11.27 29.14
CA GLY A 273 23.09 -12.49 29.24
C GLY A 273 21.66 -12.33 28.74
N ASP A 274 21.34 -11.24 28.03
CA ASP A 274 20.10 -11.09 27.33
C ASP A 274 20.06 -12.02 26.10
N ILE A 275 18.97 -12.75 25.93
CA ILE A 275 18.76 -13.67 24.82
C ILE A 275 17.89 -12.97 23.77
N PHE A 276 18.36 -12.92 22.54
CA PHE A 276 17.61 -12.40 21.40
C PHE A 276 17.19 -13.57 20.53
N ALA A 277 15.88 -13.65 20.26
CA ALA A 277 15.28 -14.71 19.47
C ALA A 277 14.48 -14.14 18.30
N ALA A 278 14.81 -14.50 17.07
CA ALA A 278 14.05 -14.15 15.89
C ALA A 278 12.96 -15.19 15.65
N GLY A 279 11.72 -14.75 15.47
CA GLY A 279 10.58 -15.61 15.21
C GLY A 279 9.90 -15.30 13.88
N VAL A 280 9.45 -16.35 13.16
CA VAL A 280 8.70 -16.25 11.89
C VAL A 280 7.45 -17.13 11.92
N GLY A 281 6.56 -16.86 10.94
CA GLY A 281 5.32 -17.63 10.79
C GLY A 281 4.26 -17.29 11.84
N GLU A 282 3.01 -17.33 11.44
CA GLU A 282 1.89 -17.07 12.35
C GLU A 282 1.45 -18.36 13.02
N LYS A 283 1.27 -18.34 14.33
CA LYS A 283 0.50 -19.36 15.03
C LYS A 283 -0.94 -19.25 14.55
N ARG A 284 -1.52 -20.35 14.02
CA ARG A 284 -2.96 -20.41 13.80
C ARG A 284 -3.63 -20.23 15.15
N GLY A 285 -4.16 -19.02 15.37
CA GLY A 285 -4.91 -18.73 16.58
C GLY A 285 -6.08 -19.68 16.67
N GLY A 286 -6.11 -20.49 17.71
CA GLY A 286 -7.33 -21.08 18.20
C GLY A 286 -8.19 -19.95 18.75
N THR A 287 -8.84 -19.19 17.90
CA THR A 287 -9.86 -18.22 18.32
C THR A 287 -11.13 -18.98 18.68
N THR A 288 -11.28 -19.32 19.93
CA THR A 288 -12.60 -19.26 20.54
C THR A 288 -12.96 -17.81 20.78
N ALA A 289 -13.24 -17.06 19.71
CA ALA A 289 -14.06 -15.88 19.83
C ALA A 289 -15.49 -16.34 20.09
N PRO A 290 -16.20 -15.80 21.09
CA PRO A 290 -17.62 -16.08 21.25
C PRO A 290 -18.32 -15.54 19.99
N SER A 291 -18.84 -16.45 19.17
CA SER A 291 -19.69 -16.11 18.04
C SER A 291 -20.97 -15.50 18.59
N PHE A 292 -21.12 -14.18 18.45
CA PHE A 292 -22.42 -13.56 18.51
C PHE A 292 -23.17 -14.00 17.26
N THR A 293 -24.03 -14.99 17.42
CA THR A 293 -25.03 -15.37 16.43
C THR A 293 -26.01 -14.22 16.26
N ALA A 294 -25.78 -13.38 15.24
CA ALA A 294 -26.85 -12.56 14.73
C ALA A 294 -27.86 -13.46 14.04
N ALA A 295 -29.10 -13.42 14.50
CA ALA A 295 -30.18 -14.16 13.90
C ALA A 295 -30.33 -13.85 12.40
N PRO A 296 -30.59 -14.85 11.55
CA PRO A 296 -30.75 -14.61 10.13
C PRO A 296 -32.08 -13.91 9.85
N VAL A 297 -31.98 -12.73 9.24
CA VAL A 297 -33.12 -12.09 8.59
C VAL A 297 -33.39 -12.86 7.31
N SER A 298 -34.51 -13.57 7.26
CA SER A 298 -34.99 -14.29 6.08
C SER A 298 -35.51 -13.32 5.03
N ILE A 299 -34.82 -13.25 3.89
CA ILE A 299 -35.32 -12.63 2.66
C ILE A 299 -35.98 -13.77 1.82
N PRO A 300 -37.21 -13.63 1.34
CA PRO A 300 -37.83 -14.66 0.53
C PRO A 300 -37.23 -14.71 -0.87
N THR A 301 -36.63 -15.84 -1.21
CA THR A 301 -36.13 -16.13 -2.55
C THR A 301 -37.27 -16.70 -3.42
N ALA A 302 -37.52 -16.06 -4.55
CA ALA A 302 -38.44 -16.58 -5.58
C ALA A 302 -37.79 -17.78 -6.29
N ALA A 303 -38.58 -18.84 -6.42
CA ALA A 303 -38.22 -20.08 -7.09
C ALA A 303 -38.06 -19.89 -8.61
N SER A 304 -36.94 -20.36 -9.17
CA SER A 304 -36.81 -20.63 -10.60
C SER A 304 -36.52 -22.10 -10.85
N THR A 305 -37.31 -22.68 -11.71
CA THR A 305 -37.33 -24.06 -12.19
C THR A 305 -36.08 -24.44 -13.01
N PRO A 306 -35.67 -25.71 -13.00
CA PRO A 306 -34.50 -26.16 -13.77
C PRO A 306 -34.91 -26.56 -15.21
N SER A 307 -34.11 -26.10 -16.16
CA SER A 307 -34.12 -26.59 -17.54
C SER A 307 -32.96 -27.51 -17.81
N ALA A 308 -33.23 -28.74 -18.24
CA ALA A 308 -32.29 -29.75 -18.63
C ALA A 308 -31.79 -29.54 -20.08
N GLY A 309 -30.50 -29.69 -20.31
CA GLY A 309 -29.89 -29.78 -21.62
C GLY A 309 -28.56 -30.57 -21.56
N PRO A 310 -28.08 -31.21 -22.63
CA PRO A 310 -27.43 -32.51 -22.62
C PRO A 310 -25.90 -32.47 -22.37
N GLN A 311 -25.45 -33.55 -21.73
CA GLN A 311 -24.04 -33.90 -21.48
C GLN A 311 -23.29 -34.19 -22.81
N SER A 312 -22.12 -33.56 -22.95
CA SER A 312 -21.05 -34.00 -23.86
C SER A 312 -19.88 -34.47 -23.02
N GLY A 313 -19.58 -35.76 -23.04
CA GLY A 313 -18.48 -36.36 -22.32
C GLY A 313 -17.14 -35.96 -22.92
N ILE A 314 -16.21 -35.52 -22.08
CA ILE A 314 -14.79 -35.40 -22.41
C ILE A 314 -14.06 -36.55 -21.72
N VAL A 315 -13.47 -37.42 -22.54
CA VAL A 315 -12.56 -38.48 -22.09
C VAL A 315 -11.21 -37.81 -21.72
N ILE A 316 -10.85 -37.85 -20.45
CA ILE A 316 -9.51 -37.43 -19.99
C ILE A 316 -8.60 -38.65 -20.05
N THR A 317 -7.70 -38.68 -21.05
CA THR A 317 -6.56 -39.57 -21.08
C THR A 317 -5.56 -39.13 -20.02
N SER A 318 -5.26 -40.02 -19.09
CA SER A 318 -4.22 -39.85 -18.08
C SER A 318 -2.84 -39.78 -18.72
N ALA A 319 -2.18 -38.64 -18.62
CA ALA A 319 -0.75 -38.48 -18.87
C ALA A 319 0.06 -39.11 -17.72
N PRO A 320 1.23 -39.71 -17.97
CA PRO A 320 2.05 -40.28 -16.92
C PRO A 320 2.53 -39.20 -15.96
N SER A 321 2.37 -39.46 -14.66
CA SER A 321 2.84 -38.61 -13.56
C SER A 321 4.35 -38.39 -13.69
N ALA A 322 4.73 -37.11 -13.80
CA ALA A 322 6.12 -36.68 -13.59
C ALA A 322 6.55 -37.05 -12.15
N PRO A 323 7.84 -37.38 -11.94
CA PRO A 323 8.31 -37.73 -10.60
C PRO A 323 8.08 -36.54 -9.67
N SER A 324 7.50 -36.85 -8.51
CA SER A 324 7.25 -35.90 -7.43
C SER A 324 8.54 -35.15 -7.12
N SER A 325 8.56 -33.85 -7.37
CA SER A 325 9.61 -32.99 -6.86
C SER A 325 9.59 -33.07 -5.34
N ILE A 326 10.64 -33.63 -4.75
CA ILE A 326 10.85 -33.63 -3.31
C ILE A 326 11.02 -32.15 -2.93
N SER A 327 9.98 -31.55 -2.39
CA SER A 327 10.09 -30.20 -1.83
C SER A 327 10.84 -30.34 -0.51
N PHE A 328 12.07 -29.85 -0.50
CA PHE A 328 12.81 -29.65 0.74
C PHE A 328 12.07 -28.62 1.57
N PRO A 329 12.02 -28.77 2.90
CA PRO A 329 11.67 -27.68 3.77
C PRO A 329 12.76 -26.61 3.66
N SER A 330 12.59 -25.72 2.68
CA SER A 330 13.34 -24.45 2.64
C SER A 330 12.88 -23.67 3.85
N PRO A 331 13.77 -23.05 4.65
CA PRO A 331 13.33 -22.21 5.73
C PRO A 331 12.38 -21.18 5.14
N ALA A 332 11.12 -21.26 5.58
CA ALA A 332 10.04 -20.27 5.42
C ALA A 332 9.89 -19.56 4.06
N SER A 333 10.07 -20.24 2.93
CA SER A 333 9.60 -19.71 1.64
C SER A 333 8.07 -19.80 1.61
N GLY A 334 7.41 -18.76 2.14
CA GLY A 334 5.97 -18.64 2.20
C GLY A 334 5.38 -18.43 3.60
N ALA A 335 6.17 -18.10 4.62
CA ALA A 335 5.62 -17.69 5.91
C ALA A 335 4.89 -16.36 5.77
N ALA A 336 3.55 -16.40 5.68
CA ALA A 336 2.73 -15.21 5.84
C ALA A 336 3.01 -14.61 7.24
N GLY A 337 3.17 -13.27 7.35
CA GLY A 337 3.20 -12.58 8.62
C GLY A 337 4.56 -12.02 9.07
N GLY A 338 5.59 -12.02 8.22
CA GLY A 338 6.87 -11.37 8.53
C GLY A 338 7.63 -11.98 9.71
N SER A 339 8.55 -11.21 10.30
CA SER A 339 9.41 -11.64 11.39
C SER A 339 9.41 -10.65 12.55
N GLU A 340 9.61 -11.16 13.75
CA GLU A 340 9.78 -10.36 14.98
C GLU A 340 11.02 -10.81 15.74
N ILE A 341 11.70 -9.88 16.41
CA ILE A 341 12.81 -10.19 17.30
C ILE A 341 12.40 -9.85 18.71
N TYR A 342 12.59 -10.82 19.59
CA TYR A 342 12.31 -10.72 21.02
C TYR A 342 13.60 -10.71 21.81
N ARG A 343 13.68 -9.83 22.80
CA ARG A 343 14.70 -9.83 23.84
C ARG A 343 14.11 -10.51 25.07
N ILE A 344 14.80 -11.47 25.62
CA ILE A 344 14.46 -12.13 26.88
C ILE A 344 15.57 -11.78 27.86
N ALA A 345 15.27 -10.96 28.86
CA ALA A 345 16.24 -10.53 29.86
C ALA A 345 16.67 -11.70 30.78
N PRO A 346 17.77 -11.57 31.51
CA PRO A 346 18.26 -12.64 32.43
C PRO A 346 17.27 -13.03 33.52
N ASP A 347 16.33 -12.14 33.87
CA ASP A 347 15.23 -12.38 34.81
C ASP A 347 14.05 -13.13 34.17
N GLY A 348 14.08 -13.35 32.85
CA GLY A 348 13.06 -14.00 32.08
C GLY A 348 12.01 -13.06 31.46
N SER A 349 12.14 -11.74 31.65
CA SER A 349 11.19 -10.74 31.09
C SER A 349 11.35 -10.62 29.58
N PRO A 350 10.31 -10.90 28.76
CA PRO A 350 10.37 -10.75 27.31
C PRO A 350 9.94 -9.35 26.86
N SER A 351 10.59 -8.81 25.83
CA SER A 351 10.15 -7.62 25.09
C SER A 351 10.37 -7.82 23.59
N ARG A 352 9.51 -7.23 22.77
CA ARG A 352 9.74 -7.20 21.33
C ARG A 352 10.60 -5.96 21.00
N VAL A 353 11.71 -6.18 20.31
CA VAL A 353 12.67 -5.10 19.98
C VAL A 353 12.64 -4.71 18.51
N TRP A 354 12.05 -5.56 17.62
CA TRP A 354 11.94 -5.29 16.20
C TRP A 354 10.86 -6.12 15.55
N SER A 355 10.24 -5.57 14.48
CA SER A 355 9.27 -6.30 13.66
C SER A 355 9.29 -5.83 12.20
N SER A 356 9.04 -6.74 11.26
CA SER A 356 8.83 -6.47 9.85
C SER A 356 7.75 -7.40 9.30
N HIS A 357 6.87 -6.87 8.45
CA HIS A 357 5.90 -7.68 7.71
C HIS A 357 6.48 -8.30 6.44
N GLU A 358 7.58 -7.77 5.93
CA GLU A 358 8.16 -8.14 4.63
C GLU A 358 9.45 -8.94 4.75
N ASP A 359 10.24 -8.70 5.78
CA ASP A 359 11.53 -9.33 5.96
C ASP A 359 11.45 -10.49 6.95
N LEU A 360 12.11 -11.61 6.59
CA LEU A 360 12.25 -12.79 7.44
C LEU A 360 13.67 -12.85 7.98
N VAL A 361 13.84 -12.84 9.29
CA VAL A 361 15.18 -12.91 9.93
C VAL A 361 15.65 -14.36 9.93
N TYR A 362 16.86 -14.60 9.40
CA TYR A 362 17.53 -15.90 9.38
C TYR A 362 18.79 -15.95 10.22
N ALA A 363 19.39 -14.81 10.51
CA ALA A 363 20.63 -14.74 11.26
C ALA A 363 20.65 -13.58 12.24
N LEU A 364 21.16 -13.80 13.43
CA LEU A 364 21.42 -12.79 14.45
C LEU A 364 22.88 -12.85 14.89
N ALA A 365 23.51 -11.70 15.05
CA ALA A 365 24.86 -11.58 15.62
C ALA A 365 25.05 -10.21 16.27
N PHE A 366 26.05 -10.07 17.12
CA PHE A 366 26.47 -8.77 17.65
C PHE A 366 27.69 -8.25 16.91
N ASP A 367 27.64 -6.98 16.52
CA ASP A 367 28.83 -6.31 16.01
C ASP A 367 29.77 -5.91 17.16
N GLN A 368 30.96 -5.39 16.80
CA GLN A 368 31.94 -4.96 17.79
C GLN A 368 31.49 -3.79 18.68
N ARG A 369 30.46 -3.04 18.24
CA ARG A 369 29.85 -1.94 19.00
C ARG A 369 28.76 -2.44 19.94
N GLY A 370 28.46 -3.73 19.92
CA GLY A 370 27.40 -4.35 20.72
C GLY A 370 25.98 -4.14 20.15
N ARG A 371 25.85 -3.70 18.90
CA ARG A 371 24.54 -3.61 18.23
C ARG A 371 24.14 -5.00 17.74
N LEU A 372 22.86 -5.35 17.90
CA LEU A 372 22.31 -6.58 17.33
C LEU A 372 22.14 -6.41 15.83
N LEU A 373 22.75 -7.26 15.04
CA LEU A 373 22.55 -7.33 13.59
C LEU A 373 21.57 -8.43 13.26
N ALA A 374 20.65 -8.14 12.35
CA ALA A 374 19.67 -9.08 11.82
C ALA A 374 19.86 -9.22 10.31
N GLY A 375 20.24 -10.42 9.86
CA GLY A 375 20.30 -10.79 8.45
C GLY A 375 18.98 -11.35 7.98
N THR A 376 18.46 -10.82 6.86
CA THR A 376 17.11 -11.15 6.43
C THR A 376 17.05 -11.87 5.09
N GLY A 377 15.95 -12.58 4.86
CA GLY A 377 15.55 -13.13 3.58
C GLY A 377 14.62 -12.19 2.79
N ASN A 378 14.11 -12.69 1.68
CA ASN A 378 13.26 -12.02 0.69
C ASN A 378 13.96 -10.88 -0.06
N ARG A 379 14.58 -9.94 0.64
CA ARG A 379 15.24 -8.77 0.03
C ARG A 379 16.73 -8.67 0.36
N GLY A 380 17.22 -9.48 1.31
CA GLY A 380 18.64 -9.53 1.70
C GLY A 380 19.12 -8.30 2.45
N HIS A 381 18.28 -7.70 3.28
CA HIS A 381 18.67 -6.58 4.14
C HIS A 381 19.45 -7.04 5.37
N VAL A 382 20.33 -6.19 5.85
CA VAL A 382 20.99 -6.31 7.15
C VAL A 382 20.62 -5.10 7.98
N PHE A 383 19.89 -5.35 9.06
CA PHE A 383 19.49 -4.31 10.01
C PHE A 383 20.42 -4.32 11.24
N ALA A 384 20.73 -3.14 11.77
CA ALA A 384 21.31 -2.98 13.08
C ALA A 384 20.25 -2.45 14.05
N ILE A 385 19.99 -3.19 15.12
CA ILE A 385 18.96 -2.88 16.12
C ILE A 385 19.68 -2.32 17.34
N THR A 386 19.27 -1.14 17.79
CA THR A 386 19.91 -0.39 18.90
C THR A 386 18.99 -0.22 20.10
N GLY A 387 17.69 -0.35 19.92
CA GLY A 387 16.67 -0.22 20.95
C GLY A 387 15.33 -0.76 20.51
N ASP A 388 14.32 -0.59 21.36
CA ASP A 388 12.96 -1.02 21.05
C ASP A 388 12.43 -0.20 19.87
N ASP A 389 12.16 -0.88 18.75
CA ASP A 389 11.76 -0.29 17.47
C ASP A 389 12.75 0.76 16.89
N GLU A 390 13.97 0.86 17.45
CA GLU A 390 15.03 1.71 16.93
C GLU A 390 16.08 0.86 16.18
N PHE A 391 16.16 1.05 14.86
CA PHE A 391 17.06 0.30 14.00
C PHE A 391 17.60 1.13 12.83
N THR A 392 18.59 0.59 12.18
CA THR A 392 19.16 1.15 10.94
C THR A 392 19.21 0.06 9.89
N ASP A 393 18.64 0.32 8.70
CA ASP A 393 18.85 -0.51 7.51
C ASP A 393 20.27 -0.21 6.99
N LEU A 394 21.22 -1.07 7.32
CA LEU A 394 22.63 -0.85 7.04
C LEU A 394 22.93 -1.00 5.56
N LEU A 395 22.38 -2.03 4.93
CA LEU A 395 22.68 -2.38 3.55
C LEU A 395 21.73 -3.45 3.02
N LYS A 396 21.72 -3.58 1.71
CA LYS A 396 21.07 -4.67 0.97
C LYS A 396 22.15 -5.50 0.27
N ALA A 397 22.23 -6.79 0.59
CA ALA A 397 23.11 -7.73 -0.09
C ALA A 397 22.70 -7.90 -1.56
N SER A 398 23.66 -8.28 -2.41
CA SER A 398 23.39 -8.61 -3.82
C SER A 398 22.68 -9.97 -4.02
N ALA A 399 22.31 -10.65 -2.94
CA ALA A 399 21.54 -11.88 -2.89
C ALA A 399 20.24 -11.66 -2.12
N THR A 400 19.27 -12.56 -2.27
CA THR A 400 17.95 -12.37 -1.66
C THR A 400 17.90 -12.74 -0.17
N GLN A 401 18.90 -13.48 0.33
CA GLN A 401 18.91 -13.96 1.71
C GLN A 401 20.32 -13.82 2.33
N VAL A 402 20.37 -13.29 3.55
CA VAL A 402 21.54 -13.34 4.44
C VAL A 402 21.25 -14.43 5.46
N THR A 403 22.03 -15.52 5.43
CA THR A 403 21.69 -16.77 6.10
C THR A 403 22.44 -17.04 7.39
N ALA A 404 23.68 -16.56 7.51
CA ALA A 404 24.47 -16.72 8.74
C ALA A 404 25.51 -15.61 8.89
N PHE A 405 25.92 -15.38 10.14
CA PHE A 405 27.03 -14.51 10.50
C PHE A 405 28.10 -15.31 11.25
N ALA A 406 29.37 -14.92 11.10
CA ALA A 406 30.47 -15.41 11.89
C ALA A 406 31.45 -14.28 12.19
N ASN A 407 32.10 -14.31 13.39
CA ASN A 407 33.08 -13.29 13.77
C ASN A 407 34.31 -13.39 12.88
N ALA A 408 34.77 -12.25 12.37
CA ALA A 408 36.04 -12.17 11.67
C ALA A 408 37.17 -11.85 12.66
N PRO A 409 38.26 -12.65 12.72
CA PRO A 409 39.34 -12.44 13.71
C PRO A 409 40.03 -11.08 13.60
N GLN A 410 40.02 -10.48 12.42
CA GLN A 410 40.60 -9.15 12.15
C GLN A 410 39.64 -8.00 12.43
N GLY A 411 38.45 -8.31 12.91
CA GLY A 411 37.37 -7.36 13.17
C GLY A 411 36.30 -7.33 12.09
N GLY A 412 35.04 -7.08 12.51
CA GLY A 412 33.85 -7.18 11.67
C GLY A 412 33.21 -8.57 11.72
N LEU A 413 32.32 -8.84 10.75
CA LEU A 413 31.57 -10.08 10.64
C LEU A 413 31.64 -10.62 9.22
N TYR A 414 31.84 -11.91 9.08
CA TYR A 414 31.49 -12.59 7.84
C TYR A 414 29.99 -12.77 7.75
N ALA A 415 29.44 -12.57 6.56
CA ALA A 415 28.03 -12.79 6.25
C ALA A 415 27.89 -13.71 5.04
N SER A 416 27.12 -14.78 5.17
CA SER A 416 26.81 -15.66 4.06
C SER A 416 25.44 -15.36 3.45
N THR A 417 25.29 -15.74 2.18
CA THR A 417 24.06 -15.51 1.43
C THR A 417 23.59 -16.74 0.69
N SER A 418 22.28 -16.77 0.41
CA SER A 418 21.62 -17.79 -0.41
C SER A 418 20.89 -17.17 -1.62
N ASN A 419 20.57 -18.02 -2.60
CA ASN A 419 20.14 -17.68 -3.95
C ASN A 419 21.22 -16.98 -4.79
N LEU A 420 22.39 -16.90 -4.26
CA LEU A 420 23.72 -16.74 -4.80
C LEU A 420 24.64 -17.02 -3.61
N GLY A 421 25.31 -18.18 -3.61
CA GLY A 421 26.19 -18.61 -2.52
C GLY A 421 27.45 -17.77 -2.42
N LYS A 422 27.35 -16.61 -1.80
CA LYS A 422 28.46 -15.65 -1.58
C LYS A 422 28.75 -15.48 -0.11
N VAL A 423 29.99 -15.12 0.15
CA VAL A 423 30.43 -14.67 1.47
C VAL A 423 30.95 -13.24 1.37
N PHE A 424 30.55 -12.43 2.30
CA PHE A 424 30.95 -11.03 2.42
C PHE A 424 31.66 -10.80 3.75
N LEU A 425 32.49 -9.77 3.78
CA LEU A 425 33.03 -9.19 5.01
C LEU A 425 32.30 -7.88 5.28
N LEU A 426 31.55 -7.81 6.38
CA LEU A 426 30.98 -6.61 6.94
C LEU A 426 32.01 -5.99 7.88
N SER A 427 32.60 -4.86 7.49
CA SER A 427 33.64 -4.18 8.27
C SER A 427 33.08 -3.51 9.52
N ALA A 428 33.92 -3.35 10.54
CA ALA A 428 33.58 -2.52 11.69
C ALA A 428 33.63 -1.01 11.39
N THR A 429 34.28 -0.62 10.28
CA THR A 429 34.41 0.78 9.85
C THR A 429 33.43 1.13 8.74
N PRO A 430 32.90 2.37 8.74
CA PRO A 430 32.07 2.84 7.65
C PRO A 430 32.82 2.92 6.31
N GLU A 431 32.07 2.95 5.22
CA GLU A 431 32.59 3.28 3.89
C GLU A 431 33.23 4.67 3.88
N SER A 432 34.25 4.85 3.04
CA SER A 432 34.88 6.16 2.86
C SER A 432 34.00 7.14 2.07
N GLU A 433 33.18 6.62 1.18
CA GLU A 433 32.19 7.34 0.38
C GLU A 433 30.96 6.48 0.16
N GLY A 434 29.80 7.10 0.25
CA GLY A 434 28.52 6.48 -0.08
C GLY A 434 27.63 7.41 -0.89
N SER A 435 26.69 6.89 -1.62
CA SER A 435 25.73 7.68 -2.38
C SER A 435 24.31 7.17 -2.18
N TYR A 436 23.39 8.10 -2.19
CA TYR A 436 21.95 7.86 -2.15
C TYR A 436 21.29 8.59 -3.32
N GLU A 437 20.42 7.91 -4.04
CA GLU A 437 19.55 8.50 -5.06
C GLU A 437 18.10 8.34 -4.59
N SER A 438 17.35 9.45 -4.49
CA SER A 438 15.96 9.41 -4.07
C SER A 438 15.09 8.61 -5.04
N ASP A 439 13.88 8.24 -4.64
CA ASP A 439 12.86 7.93 -5.62
C ASP A 439 12.55 9.15 -6.51
N VAL A 440 11.80 8.92 -7.56
CA VAL A 440 11.38 9.97 -8.49
C VAL A 440 10.15 10.66 -7.92
N PHE A 441 10.26 11.97 -7.73
CA PHE A 441 9.12 12.80 -7.34
C PHE A 441 8.34 13.24 -8.58
N ASP A 442 7.02 13.03 -8.56
CA ASP A 442 6.07 13.52 -9.55
C ASP A 442 5.40 14.80 -9.03
N ALA A 443 5.67 15.92 -9.64
CA ALA A 443 5.01 17.19 -9.34
C ALA A 443 3.62 17.30 -10.01
N HIS A 444 3.15 16.24 -10.67
CA HIS A 444 1.93 16.13 -11.48
C HIS A 444 1.92 17.04 -12.70
N ASN A 445 2.42 18.27 -12.58
CA ASN A 445 2.50 19.25 -13.62
C ASN A 445 3.93 19.67 -13.92
N PHE A 446 4.15 20.22 -15.12
CA PHE A 446 5.39 20.84 -15.49
C PHE A 446 5.74 21.95 -14.51
N SER A 447 6.84 21.78 -13.75
CA SER A 447 7.18 22.61 -12.60
C SER A 447 8.54 23.28 -12.76
N ARG A 448 8.68 24.48 -12.19
CA ARG A 448 9.96 25.15 -11.99
C ARG A 448 10.52 24.76 -10.63
N TRP A 449 11.78 24.39 -10.61
CA TRP A 449 12.48 23.99 -9.40
C TRP A 449 13.11 25.21 -8.73
N GLY A 450 12.92 25.33 -7.43
CA GLY A 450 13.35 26.46 -6.63
C GLY A 450 14.66 26.19 -5.89
N ARG A 451 14.63 26.25 -4.55
CA ARG A 451 15.79 25.99 -3.69
C ARG A 451 15.64 24.65 -2.98
N ALA A 452 16.79 24.03 -2.74
CA ALA A 452 16.90 22.91 -1.82
C ALA A 452 17.26 23.43 -0.43
N GLU A 453 16.60 22.89 0.58
CA GLU A 453 16.97 23.03 1.98
C GLU A 453 17.51 21.70 2.47
N PHE A 454 18.58 21.76 3.25
CA PHE A 454 19.29 20.58 3.74
C PHE A 454 19.48 20.68 5.24
N ARG A 455 19.12 19.60 5.93
CA ARG A 455 19.51 19.37 7.31
C ARG A 455 20.47 18.20 7.38
N GLY A 456 21.56 18.37 8.07
CA GLY A 456 22.56 17.32 8.20
C GLY A 456 23.89 17.84 8.72
N ALA A 457 24.89 16.99 8.70
CA ALA A 457 26.25 17.30 9.18
C ALA A 457 27.30 16.67 8.29
N GLY A 458 28.55 17.12 8.44
CA GLY A 458 29.71 16.55 7.76
C GLY A 458 29.79 16.88 6.28
N ASN A 459 30.53 16.07 5.55
CA ASN A 459 30.81 16.30 4.13
C ASN A 459 29.74 15.62 3.27
N VAL A 460 28.69 16.37 2.92
CA VAL A 460 27.58 15.95 2.07
C VAL A 460 27.52 16.83 0.84
N GLU A 461 27.42 16.22 -0.34
CA GLU A 461 27.22 16.90 -1.62
C GLU A 461 25.85 16.51 -2.18
N LEU A 462 25.01 17.50 -2.48
CA LEU A 462 23.71 17.30 -3.11
C LEU A 462 23.76 17.63 -4.60
N SER A 463 23.01 16.87 -5.39
CA SER A 463 22.76 17.11 -6.81
C SER A 463 21.31 16.77 -7.13
N ALA A 464 20.77 17.35 -8.19
CA ALA A 464 19.46 17.04 -8.71
C ALA A 464 19.48 16.81 -10.21
N ARG A 465 18.47 16.12 -10.73
CA ARG A 465 18.16 15.98 -12.15
C ARG A 465 16.65 15.98 -12.37
N SER A 466 16.20 16.36 -13.54
CA SER A 466 14.79 16.46 -13.88
C SER A 466 14.46 15.86 -15.23
N GLY A 467 13.20 15.48 -15.44
CA GLY A 467 12.71 14.88 -16.67
C GLY A 467 11.18 14.94 -16.79
N ASN A 468 10.68 14.51 -17.97
CA ASN A 468 9.24 14.47 -18.25
C ASN A 468 8.70 13.04 -18.46
N VAL A 469 9.47 12.04 -18.07
CA VAL A 469 9.08 10.63 -17.98
C VAL A 469 9.40 10.12 -16.59
N ASP A 470 8.59 9.21 -16.06
CA ASP A 470 8.69 8.68 -14.71
C ASP A 470 9.93 7.79 -14.46
N ASN A 471 10.48 7.23 -15.52
CA ASN A 471 11.68 6.39 -15.44
C ASN A 471 12.92 7.17 -15.87
N PRO A 472 13.86 7.47 -14.96
CA PRO A 472 15.08 8.21 -15.29
C PRO A 472 15.95 7.47 -16.30
N ASP A 473 16.05 7.99 -17.51
CA ASP A 473 16.86 7.47 -18.60
C ASP A 473 17.80 8.55 -19.16
N ARG A 474 18.37 8.28 -20.34
CA ARG A 474 19.24 9.22 -21.06
C ARG A 474 18.56 10.52 -21.49
N ASN A 475 17.23 10.62 -21.43
CA ASN A 475 16.46 11.79 -21.82
C ASN A 475 16.20 12.74 -20.63
N TRP A 476 16.62 12.35 -19.43
CA TRP A 476 16.66 13.22 -18.27
C TRP A 476 17.83 14.20 -18.36
N SER A 477 17.75 15.33 -17.64
CA SER A 477 18.87 16.24 -17.50
C SER A 477 20.07 15.54 -16.83
N PRO A 478 21.30 15.95 -17.09
CA PRO A 478 22.45 15.49 -16.29
C PRO A 478 22.27 15.95 -14.83
N TRP A 479 22.94 15.24 -13.92
CA TRP A 479 23.03 15.62 -12.52
C TRP A 479 23.68 17.01 -12.38
N GLN A 480 22.96 17.95 -11.76
CA GLN A 480 23.43 19.31 -11.46
C GLN A 480 23.69 19.42 -9.97
N LYS A 481 24.89 19.85 -9.60
CA LYS A 481 25.29 20.07 -8.22
C LYS A 481 24.53 21.26 -7.62
N ILE A 482 24.10 21.11 -6.37
CA ILE A 482 23.42 22.14 -5.59
C ILE A 482 24.43 22.75 -4.63
N ASP A 483 24.68 24.06 -4.72
CA ASP A 483 25.58 24.75 -3.79
C ASP A 483 24.83 25.17 -2.52
N LEU A 484 24.86 24.27 -1.52
CA LEU A 484 24.21 24.46 -0.22
C LEU A 484 24.80 25.62 0.60
N ARG A 485 26.03 26.06 0.27
CA ARG A 485 26.71 27.14 1.02
C ARG A 485 26.33 28.51 0.48
N LYS A 486 25.88 28.55 -0.75
CA LYS A 486 25.53 29.83 -1.41
C LYS A 486 24.04 30.14 -1.25
N ASP A 487 23.18 29.45 -2.00
CA ASP A 487 21.76 29.76 -2.08
C ASP A 487 20.87 28.51 -2.18
N GLY A 488 21.46 27.32 -2.31
CA GLY A 488 20.73 26.07 -2.47
C GLY A 488 19.92 25.99 -3.77
N ALA A 489 20.22 26.84 -4.78
CA ALA A 489 19.43 26.87 -6.01
C ALA A 489 19.53 25.55 -6.78
N VAL A 490 18.38 25.03 -7.20
CA VAL A 490 18.26 23.81 -8.01
C VAL A 490 18.20 24.23 -9.48
N SER A 491 19.34 24.18 -10.16
CA SER A 491 19.51 24.72 -11.52
C SER A 491 19.22 23.72 -12.63
N VAL A 492 18.31 22.74 -12.40
CA VAL A 492 17.87 21.79 -13.42
C VAL A 492 16.74 22.37 -14.29
N PRO A 493 16.55 21.89 -15.52
CA PRO A 493 15.46 22.33 -16.39
C PRO A 493 14.09 22.14 -15.73
N PRO A 494 13.12 23.04 -15.97
CA PRO A 494 11.74 22.79 -15.58
C PRO A 494 11.21 21.51 -16.20
N ALA A 495 10.51 20.71 -15.42
CA ALA A 495 9.97 19.41 -15.82
C ALA A 495 8.90 18.93 -14.83
N ARG A 496 8.19 17.84 -15.16
CA ARG A 496 7.21 17.20 -14.27
C ARG A 496 7.86 16.42 -13.15
N PHE A 497 8.98 15.75 -13.43
CA PHE A 497 9.65 14.86 -12.48
C PHE A 497 11.00 15.40 -12.05
N ILE A 498 11.37 15.14 -10.79
CA ILE A 498 12.70 15.46 -10.25
C ILE A 498 13.21 14.29 -9.39
N GLN A 499 14.53 14.19 -9.32
CA GLN A 499 15.22 13.26 -8.44
C GLN A 499 16.44 13.96 -7.86
N TRP A 500 16.73 13.73 -6.57
CA TRP A 500 17.95 14.23 -5.94
C TRP A 500 18.90 13.11 -5.57
N LYS A 501 20.16 13.45 -5.41
CA LYS A 501 21.25 12.56 -5.05
C LYS A 501 22.11 13.20 -3.98
N ALA A 502 22.44 12.42 -2.93
CA ALA A 502 23.45 12.79 -1.94
C ALA A 502 24.69 11.92 -2.11
N VAL A 503 25.86 12.51 -1.99
CA VAL A 503 27.15 11.83 -1.84
C VAL A 503 27.70 12.20 -0.47
N LEU A 504 27.88 11.20 0.37
CA LEU A 504 28.42 11.32 1.73
C LEU A 504 29.88 10.87 1.71
N ARG A 505 30.81 11.71 2.25
CA ARG A 505 32.22 11.34 2.37
C ARG A 505 32.65 11.37 3.81
N SER A 506 33.38 10.34 4.23
CA SER A 506 33.88 10.22 5.61
C SER A 506 34.67 11.48 6.01
N GLY A 507 34.51 11.89 7.25
CA GLY A 507 35.14 13.10 7.80
C GLY A 507 34.74 13.31 9.25
N ASP A 508 35.25 14.40 9.82
CA ASP A 508 34.85 14.87 11.15
C ASP A 508 34.22 16.28 10.99
N PRO A 509 32.93 16.46 11.35
CA PRO A 509 32.00 15.43 11.88
C PRO A 509 31.58 14.39 10.83
N ALA A 510 31.16 13.22 11.29
CA ALA A 510 30.65 12.15 10.44
C ALA A 510 29.47 12.65 9.58
N PRO A 511 29.43 12.32 8.26
CA PRO A 511 28.38 12.82 7.38
C PRO A 511 27.03 12.22 7.70
N ARG A 512 26.01 13.07 7.75
CA ARG A 512 24.62 12.71 7.98
C ARG A 512 23.70 13.58 7.15
N VAL A 513 22.63 12.99 6.62
CA VAL A 513 21.48 13.69 6.02
C VAL A 513 20.29 13.43 6.94
N GLU A 514 19.68 14.46 7.48
CA GLU A 514 18.48 14.33 8.31
C GLU A 514 17.22 14.61 7.48
N SER A 515 17.25 15.63 6.64
CA SER A 515 16.19 15.90 5.68
C SER A 515 16.71 16.62 4.45
N VAL A 516 16.05 16.40 3.33
CA VAL A 516 16.19 17.17 2.08
C VAL A 516 14.81 17.66 1.67
N MET A 517 14.70 18.96 1.45
CA MET A 517 13.48 19.64 1.06
C MET A 517 13.73 20.38 -0.25
N LEU A 518 12.89 20.16 -1.26
CA LEU A 518 12.95 20.83 -2.56
C LEU A 518 11.71 21.68 -2.74
N ASN A 519 11.91 22.98 -2.94
CA ASN A 519 10.83 23.90 -3.26
C ASN A 519 10.56 23.90 -4.77
N TYR A 520 9.30 23.92 -5.18
CA TYR A 520 8.92 23.93 -6.59
C TYR A 520 7.65 24.74 -6.82
N LEU A 521 7.48 25.21 -8.06
CA LEU A 521 6.31 25.95 -8.49
C LEU A 521 5.74 25.25 -9.72
N PRO A 522 4.58 24.58 -9.61
CA PRO A 522 3.87 24.03 -10.76
C PRO A 522 3.50 25.14 -11.74
N LYS A 523 3.51 24.82 -13.02
CA LYS A 523 2.94 25.71 -14.04
C LYS A 523 1.41 25.68 -13.91
N ASN A 524 0.78 26.85 -13.88
CA ASN A 524 -0.66 26.96 -13.90
C ASN A 524 -1.24 26.32 -15.17
N VAL A 525 -2.26 25.47 -15.00
CA VAL A 525 -3.02 24.77 -16.03
C VAL A 525 -4.47 25.21 -15.89
N ALA A 526 -5.14 25.48 -17.00
CA ALA A 526 -6.55 25.86 -16.95
C ALA A 526 -7.43 24.73 -16.42
N PRO A 527 -8.50 25.05 -15.68
CA PRO A 527 -9.51 24.06 -15.30
C PRO A 527 -10.03 23.27 -16.49
N ASP A 528 -10.37 22.00 -16.29
CA ASP A 528 -10.96 21.13 -17.32
C ASP A 528 -12.35 20.65 -16.90
N PHE A 529 -13.33 20.80 -17.81
CA PHE A 529 -14.72 20.43 -17.58
C PHE A 529 -15.03 19.03 -18.08
N ASP A 530 -15.52 18.18 -17.21
CA ASP A 530 -16.10 16.89 -17.59
C ASP A 530 -17.49 17.05 -18.18
N ASP A 531 -18.39 17.80 -17.50
CA ASP A 531 -19.78 17.95 -17.92
C ASP A 531 -20.46 19.23 -17.39
N VAL A 532 -21.49 19.69 -18.12
CA VAL A 532 -22.44 20.71 -17.69
C VAL A 532 -23.85 20.19 -17.96
N THR A 533 -24.57 19.86 -16.91
CA THR A 533 -25.92 19.30 -16.98
C THR A 533 -26.98 20.33 -16.55
N VAL A 534 -28.05 20.48 -17.32
CA VAL A 534 -29.23 21.30 -17.00
C VAL A 534 -30.45 20.41 -16.79
N GLN A 535 -31.19 20.61 -15.71
CA GLN A 535 -32.39 19.86 -15.36
C GLN A 535 -33.53 20.82 -15.01
N ALA A 536 -34.58 20.79 -15.79
CA ALA A 536 -35.83 21.47 -15.46
C ALA A 536 -36.56 20.73 -14.33
N GLY A 537 -37.25 21.47 -13.47
CA GLY A 537 -38.01 20.89 -12.35
C GLY A 537 -37.16 20.48 -11.16
N VAL A 538 -35.92 20.94 -11.09
CA VAL A 538 -34.95 20.56 -10.03
C VAL A 538 -34.31 21.81 -9.43
N ARG A 539 -34.32 21.87 -8.09
CA ARG A 539 -33.55 22.86 -7.32
C ARG A 539 -32.46 22.18 -6.51
N TYR A 540 -31.21 22.53 -6.76
CA TYR A 540 -30.05 22.10 -5.98
C TYR A 540 -29.90 22.97 -4.73
N GLN A 541 -29.46 22.38 -3.63
CA GLN A 541 -29.26 23.06 -2.36
C GLN A 541 -27.83 22.87 -1.86
N SER A 542 -27.26 23.94 -1.27
CA SER A 542 -25.97 23.82 -0.59
C SER A 542 -26.13 22.99 0.68
N LEU A 543 -25.20 22.05 0.90
CA LEU A 543 -25.13 21.35 2.18
C LEU A 543 -24.76 22.35 3.28
N PRO A 544 -25.42 22.30 4.46
CA PRO A 544 -24.99 23.10 5.59
C PRO A 544 -23.54 22.78 5.93
N LYS A 545 -22.65 23.78 5.94
CA LYS A 545 -21.28 23.59 6.43
C LYS A 545 -21.36 23.19 7.89
N PRO A 546 -20.75 22.09 8.34
CA PRO A 546 -20.69 21.75 9.75
C PRO A 546 -20.02 22.88 10.52
N ALA A 547 -20.74 23.47 11.48
CA ALA A 547 -20.21 24.51 12.35
C ALA A 547 -19.13 23.87 13.25
N GLY A 548 -17.88 24.31 13.17
CA GLY A 548 -16.84 24.03 14.16
C GLY A 548 -15.78 22.98 13.83
N VAL A 549 -15.32 22.91 12.59
CA VAL A 549 -14.01 22.28 12.32
C VAL A 549 -13.02 23.38 11.94
N ASP A 550 -12.27 23.86 12.94
CA ASP A 550 -11.06 24.64 12.70
C ASP A 550 -10.08 23.77 11.94
N MET A 551 -9.94 24.03 10.64
CA MET A 551 -8.94 23.40 9.78
C MET A 551 -7.57 24.02 10.09
N ASN A 552 -6.96 23.59 11.19
CA ASN A 552 -5.55 23.85 11.46
C ASN A 552 -4.85 22.56 11.93
N THR A 553 -4.88 21.54 11.08
CA THR A 553 -3.98 20.40 11.18
C THR A 553 -3.44 20.11 9.79
N GLY A 554 -2.13 20.33 9.64
CA GLY A 554 -1.40 20.21 8.40
C GLY A 554 -1.62 18.88 7.69
N GLY A 555 -1.95 18.98 6.43
CA GLY A 555 -1.49 18.14 5.36
C GLY A 555 -1.83 16.65 5.38
N VAL A 556 -3.11 16.28 5.32
CA VAL A 556 -3.50 15.10 4.56
C VAL A 556 -4.70 15.52 3.71
N GLN A 557 -4.47 15.72 2.42
CA GLN A 557 -5.56 15.87 1.45
C GLN A 557 -6.41 14.60 1.49
N GLN A 558 -7.60 14.69 2.08
CA GLN A 558 -8.62 13.67 1.86
C GLN A 558 -9.03 13.75 0.39
N PRO A 559 -9.17 12.60 -0.31
CA PRO A 559 -9.69 12.62 -1.66
C PRO A 559 -11.05 13.31 -1.66
N HIS A 560 -11.16 14.38 -2.43
CA HIS A 560 -12.39 15.16 -2.59
C HIS A 560 -13.35 14.32 -3.43
N PHE A 561 -14.19 13.52 -2.77
CA PHE A 561 -15.34 12.93 -3.44
C PHE A 561 -16.34 14.06 -3.65
N ASP A 562 -16.53 14.48 -4.90
CA ASP A 562 -17.59 15.39 -5.30
C ASP A 562 -18.94 14.70 -5.02
N THR A 563 -19.49 14.94 -3.82
CA THR A 563 -20.82 14.44 -3.48
C THR A 563 -21.83 15.22 -4.30
N PRO A 564 -22.69 14.56 -5.07
CA PRO A 564 -23.72 15.27 -5.83
C PRO A 564 -24.53 16.18 -4.91
N PRO A 565 -24.84 17.43 -5.32
CA PRO A 565 -25.62 18.32 -4.50
C PRO A 565 -27.02 17.72 -4.26
N PRO A 566 -27.57 17.83 -3.03
CA PRO A 566 -28.93 17.39 -2.78
C PRO A 566 -29.90 18.16 -3.67
N ALA A 567 -30.78 17.40 -4.30
CA ALA A 567 -31.73 17.91 -5.26
C ALA A 567 -33.18 17.76 -4.72
N THR A 568 -33.99 18.82 -4.81
CA THR A 568 -35.42 18.79 -4.51
C THR A 568 -36.20 19.00 -5.77
N HIS A 569 -37.34 18.31 -5.90
CA HIS A 569 -38.27 18.59 -7.02
C HIS A 569 -38.90 19.95 -6.78
N ASP A 570 -38.72 20.85 -7.73
CA ASP A 570 -39.30 22.18 -7.75
C ASP A 570 -39.66 22.54 -9.20
N ARG A 571 -40.93 22.44 -9.54
CA ARG A 571 -41.42 22.62 -10.89
C ARG A 571 -40.96 23.93 -11.55
N ASP A 572 -40.91 25.00 -10.77
CA ASP A 572 -40.61 26.33 -11.26
C ASP A 572 -39.12 26.64 -11.30
N ALA A 573 -38.27 25.65 -11.01
CA ALA A 573 -36.82 25.81 -10.97
C ALA A 573 -36.12 25.11 -12.15
N ILE A 574 -34.99 25.69 -12.55
CA ILE A 574 -34.00 25.08 -13.44
C ILE A 574 -32.70 24.91 -12.64
N GLY A 575 -32.26 23.68 -12.46
CA GLY A 575 -31.02 23.32 -11.84
C GLY A 575 -29.91 23.13 -12.86
N VAL A 576 -28.77 23.76 -12.62
CA VAL A 576 -27.54 23.61 -13.39
C VAL A 576 -26.47 23.02 -12.47
N LYS A 577 -25.80 21.94 -12.86
CA LYS A 577 -24.65 21.39 -12.17
C LYS A 577 -23.53 21.13 -13.18
N TRP A 578 -22.31 21.15 -12.70
CA TRP A 578 -21.14 20.87 -13.52
C TRP A 578 -20.08 20.07 -12.75
N SER A 579 -19.32 19.30 -13.49
CA SER A 579 -18.11 18.64 -13.02
C SER A 579 -16.93 19.29 -13.71
N VAL A 580 -15.97 19.73 -12.91
CA VAL A 580 -14.75 20.40 -13.34
C VAL A 580 -13.64 20.05 -12.37
N HIS A 581 -12.47 19.78 -12.88
CA HIS A 581 -11.25 19.57 -12.09
C HIS A 581 -10.17 20.53 -12.50
N ASP A 582 -9.20 20.71 -11.62
CA ASP A 582 -8.00 21.50 -11.84
C ASP A 582 -6.77 20.70 -11.42
N ASP A 583 -5.82 20.50 -12.34
CA ASP A 583 -4.64 19.69 -12.10
C ASP A 583 -3.65 20.34 -11.10
N ASN A 584 -3.83 21.62 -10.79
CA ASN A 584 -3.09 22.32 -9.76
C ASN A 584 -3.76 22.25 -8.38
N ASP A 585 -4.98 21.71 -8.27
CA ASP A 585 -5.85 21.78 -7.09
C ASP A 585 -6.17 23.23 -6.68
N ASP A 586 -6.29 24.13 -7.67
CA ASP A 586 -6.57 25.53 -7.44
C ASP A 586 -7.99 25.78 -6.93
N GLN A 587 -8.15 26.84 -6.13
CA GLN A 587 -9.49 27.30 -5.76
C GLN A 587 -10.14 27.93 -6.98
N MET A 588 -11.35 27.46 -7.31
CA MET A 588 -12.08 27.90 -8.47
C MET A 588 -13.28 28.77 -8.12
N VAL A 589 -13.56 29.69 -9.00
CA VAL A 589 -14.78 30.51 -9.00
C VAL A 589 -15.50 30.34 -10.33
N TYR A 590 -16.84 30.30 -10.28
CA TYR A 590 -17.65 29.99 -11.44
C TYR A 590 -18.56 31.14 -11.81
N SER A 591 -18.80 31.28 -13.13
CA SER A 591 -19.81 32.18 -13.70
C SER A 591 -20.72 31.41 -14.64
N VAL A 592 -22.01 31.63 -14.53
CA VAL A 592 -23.04 30.96 -15.32
C VAL A 592 -23.66 31.95 -16.26
N TYR A 593 -23.71 31.60 -17.54
CA TYR A 593 -24.27 32.38 -18.62
C TYR A 593 -25.38 31.58 -19.31
N TYR A 594 -26.33 32.30 -19.91
CA TYR A 594 -27.37 31.70 -20.76
C TYR A 594 -27.41 32.34 -22.13
N ARG A 595 -27.92 31.61 -23.08
CA ARG A 595 -28.16 32.09 -24.44
C ARG A 595 -29.42 31.46 -24.99
N GLY A 596 -30.36 32.29 -25.50
CA GLY A 596 -31.54 31.84 -26.19
C GLY A 596 -31.24 31.30 -27.57
N GLU A 597 -32.11 30.43 -28.07
CA GLU A 597 -32.01 29.88 -29.43
C GLU A 597 -32.14 31.02 -30.44
N GLY A 598 -31.15 31.17 -31.32
CA GLY A 598 -31.07 32.27 -32.30
C GLY A 598 -30.32 33.50 -31.80
N ASP A 599 -29.99 33.59 -30.52
CA ASP A 599 -29.18 34.68 -30.00
C ASP A 599 -27.69 34.44 -30.28
N THR A 600 -26.96 35.52 -30.47
CA THR A 600 -25.49 35.47 -30.71
C THR A 600 -24.67 35.78 -29.47
N ARG A 601 -25.27 36.33 -28.41
CA ARG A 601 -24.58 36.78 -27.20
C ARG A 601 -24.93 35.93 -26.01
N TRP A 602 -23.91 35.63 -25.19
CA TRP A 602 -24.06 35.08 -23.86
C TRP A 602 -24.40 36.18 -22.87
N LEU A 603 -25.42 36.00 -22.07
CA LEU A 603 -25.84 36.90 -21.01
C LEU A 603 -25.47 36.29 -19.66
N LEU A 604 -24.88 37.08 -18.75
CA LEU A 604 -24.53 36.63 -17.43
C LEU A 604 -25.79 36.38 -16.61
N LEU A 605 -25.89 35.18 -16.04
CA LEU A 605 -26.97 34.79 -15.13
C LEU A 605 -26.55 34.92 -13.69
N LYS A 606 -25.34 34.46 -13.35
CA LYS A 606 -24.75 34.53 -12.03
C LYS A 606 -23.24 34.45 -12.09
N ASP A 607 -22.55 35.19 -11.23
CA ASP A 607 -21.09 35.19 -11.07
C ASP A 607 -20.66 34.86 -9.63
N ASN A 608 -19.37 34.69 -9.41
CA ASN A 608 -18.74 34.46 -8.12
C ASN A 608 -19.31 33.29 -7.33
N LEU A 609 -19.69 32.20 -8.03
CA LEU A 609 -20.13 30.96 -7.42
C LEU A 609 -18.90 30.18 -6.96
N THR A 610 -19.00 29.55 -5.79
CA THR A 610 -17.97 28.62 -5.25
C THR A 610 -18.48 27.18 -5.27
N ASP A 611 -19.80 27.00 -5.33
CA ASP A 611 -20.43 25.66 -5.47
C ASP A 611 -20.45 25.25 -6.95
N LYS A 612 -20.35 23.96 -7.23
CA LYS A 612 -20.40 23.39 -8.60
C LYS A 612 -21.85 23.19 -9.11
N PHE A 613 -22.74 24.04 -8.67
CA PHE A 613 -24.14 24.07 -9.10
C PHE A 613 -24.78 25.45 -8.89
N TYR A 614 -25.87 25.68 -9.61
CA TYR A 614 -26.69 26.84 -9.44
C TYR A 614 -28.14 26.51 -9.81
N SER A 615 -29.11 27.13 -9.15
CA SER A 615 -30.54 26.99 -9.50
C SER A 615 -31.20 28.35 -9.55
N PHE A 616 -32.07 28.50 -10.55
CA PHE A 616 -32.81 29.74 -10.76
C PHE A 616 -34.26 29.44 -11.16
N ASP A 617 -35.15 30.45 -11.06
CA ASP A 617 -36.52 30.30 -11.43
C ASP A 617 -36.70 30.33 -12.96
N ALA A 618 -37.41 29.36 -13.50
CA ALA A 618 -37.67 29.25 -14.94
C ALA A 618 -38.33 30.49 -15.53
N SER A 619 -39.16 31.22 -14.73
CA SER A 619 -39.84 32.46 -15.13
C SER A 619 -38.89 33.64 -15.41
N LEU A 620 -37.57 33.52 -15.08
CA LEU A 620 -36.58 34.51 -15.49
C LEU A 620 -36.30 34.48 -17.00
N LEU A 621 -36.67 33.41 -17.68
CA LEU A 621 -36.46 33.23 -19.11
C LEU A 621 -37.83 33.12 -19.81
N PRO A 622 -38.06 33.83 -20.92
CA PRO A 622 -39.21 33.57 -21.79
C PRO A 622 -39.25 32.12 -22.29
N ASP A 623 -40.45 31.64 -22.63
CA ASP A 623 -40.56 30.29 -23.21
C ASP A 623 -39.76 30.17 -24.50
N GLY A 624 -38.93 29.10 -24.59
CA GLY A 624 -38.02 28.90 -25.72
C GLY A 624 -36.93 27.89 -25.47
N GLY A 625 -36.07 27.73 -26.46
CA GLY A 625 -34.88 26.91 -26.38
C GLY A 625 -33.68 27.72 -25.86
N TYR A 626 -32.90 27.12 -25.00
CA TYR A 626 -31.73 27.75 -24.35
C TYR A 626 -30.54 26.82 -24.25
N SER A 627 -29.37 27.41 -24.08
CA SER A 627 -28.16 26.74 -23.62
C SER A 627 -27.55 27.52 -22.44
N ILE A 628 -26.92 26.79 -21.52
CA ILE A 628 -26.15 27.35 -20.43
C ILE A 628 -24.68 27.21 -20.78
N LYS A 629 -23.86 28.19 -20.42
CA LYS A 629 -22.42 28.13 -20.43
C LYS A 629 -21.91 28.40 -19.04
N VAL A 630 -21.02 27.54 -18.57
CA VAL A 630 -20.31 27.72 -17.30
C VAL A 630 -18.86 28.07 -17.61
N ALA A 631 -18.35 29.13 -16.99
CA ALA A 631 -16.94 29.48 -16.98
C ALA A 631 -16.38 29.19 -15.58
N ALA A 632 -15.28 28.45 -15.52
CA ALA A 632 -14.50 28.21 -14.31
C ALA A 632 -13.20 29.00 -14.40
N SER A 633 -12.81 29.69 -13.32
CA SER A 633 -11.57 30.42 -13.23
C SER A 633 -10.86 30.13 -11.93
N ASP A 634 -9.55 29.92 -11.99
CA ASP A 634 -8.62 29.74 -10.87
C ASP A 634 -8.15 31.06 -10.23
N ALA A 635 -8.81 32.17 -10.57
CA ALA A 635 -8.46 33.51 -10.09
C ALA A 635 -8.27 33.66 -8.57
N PRO A 636 -8.99 32.91 -7.69
CA PRO A 636 -8.74 33.00 -6.26
C PRO A 636 -7.34 32.54 -5.83
N SER A 637 -6.70 31.64 -6.59
CA SER A 637 -5.36 31.10 -6.31
C SER A 637 -4.23 31.87 -6.99
N HIS A 638 -4.52 32.78 -7.92
CA HIS A 638 -3.50 33.43 -8.75
C HIS A 638 -3.51 34.95 -8.66
N SER A 639 -2.35 35.55 -8.97
CA SER A 639 -2.23 37.01 -9.12
C SER A 639 -3.02 37.52 -10.31
N PRO A 640 -3.53 38.76 -10.27
CA PRO A 640 -4.22 39.35 -11.40
C PRO A 640 -3.45 39.22 -12.70
N GLY A 641 -4.09 38.67 -13.74
CA GLY A 641 -3.48 38.46 -15.06
C GLY A 641 -2.73 37.12 -15.24
N GLN A 642 -2.64 36.29 -14.21
CA GLN A 642 -2.08 34.92 -14.29
C GLN A 642 -3.15 33.85 -14.19
N ALA A 643 -4.34 34.23 -13.80
CA ALA A 643 -5.48 33.34 -13.74
C ALA A 643 -5.86 32.80 -15.12
N LEU A 644 -6.22 31.55 -15.17
CA LEU A 644 -6.73 30.87 -16.37
C LEU A 644 -8.22 30.59 -16.22
N THR A 645 -8.87 30.45 -17.36
CA THR A 645 -10.32 30.24 -17.40
C THR A 645 -10.65 29.19 -18.47
N ALA A 646 -11.53 28.29 -18.15
CA ALA A 646 -12.15 27.35 -19.09
C ALA A 646 -13.65 27.56 -19.15
N GLU A 647 -14.26 27.21 -20.27
CA GLU A 647 -15.69 27.35 -20.49
C GLU A 647 -16.26 26.06 -21.10
N LYS A 648 -17.48 25.70 -20.70
CA LYS A 648 -18.22 24.58 -21.30
C LYS A 648 -19.69 24.91 -21.44
N GLU A 649 -20.26 24.55 -22.59
CA GLU A 649 -21.67 24.71 -22.89
C GLU A 649 -22.46 23.43 -22.56
N SER A 650 -23.67 23.61 -22.06
CA SER A 650 -24.63 22.51 -21.87
C SER A 650 -25.25 22.06 -23.19
N LEU A 651 -25.90 20.92 -23.18
CA LEU A 651 -26.88 20.57 -24.20
C LEU A 651 -28.01 21.59 -24.17
N ARG A 652 -28.69 21.75 -25.31
CA ARG A 652 -29.91 22.58 -25.44
C ARG A 652 -31.00 22.04 -24.51
N PHE A 653 -31.66 22.93 -23.78
CA PHE A 653 -32.85 22.62 -22.99
C PHE A 653 -33.99 23.58 -23.34
N GLU A 654 -35.18 23.30 -22.91
CA GLU A 654 -36.37 24.12 -23.16
C GLU A 654 -36.92 24.68 -21.85
N VAL A 655 -37.38 25.91 -21.92
CA VAL A 655 -38.16 26.58 -20.88
C VAL A 655 -39.58 26.76 -21.39
N ASP A 656 -40.55 26.31 -20.62
CA ASP A 656 -41.95 26.51 -20.84
C ASP A 656 -42.64 26.76 -19.50
N THR A 657 -43.11 27.96 -19.30
CA THR A 657 -43.83 28.41 -18.09
C THR A 657 -45.28 28.76 -18.36
N THR A 658 -45.73 28.65 -19.63
CA THR A 658 -47.04 29.04 -20.05
C THR A 658 -48.02 27.84 -19.94
N PRO A 659 -49.07 27.94 -19.11
CA PRO A 659 -50.05 26.87 -19.00
C PRO A 659 -50.87 26.67 -20.29
N PRO A 660 -51.25 25.41 -20.60
CA PRO A 660 -52.16 25.14 -21.73
C PRO A 660 -53.49 25.82 -21.57
N GLN A 661 -54.15 26.16 -22.68
CA GLN A 661 -55.47 26.78 -22.70
C GLN A 661 -56.55 25.72 -22.89
N ILE A 662 -57.63 25.84 -22.13
CA ILE A 662 -58.83 24.99 -22.27
C ILE A 662 -59.86 25.76 -23.02
N GLU A 663 -60.23 25.27 -24.22
CA GLU A 663 -61.14 25.88 -25.12
C GLU A 663 -62.45 25.04 -25.25
N ASN A 664 -63.53 25.70 -25.43
CA ASN A 664 -64.82 25.09 -25.79
C ASN A 664 -65.29 24.02 -24.77
N LEU A 665 -65.08 24.24 -23.49
CA LEU A 665 -65.54 23.30 -22.46
C LEU A 665 -67.08 23.29 -22.43
N ALA A 666 -67.67 22.18 -22.78
CA ALA A 666 -69.05 21.93 -22.71
C ALA A 666 -69.36 20.65 -21.93
N ALA A 667 -70.42 20.65 -21.18
CA ALA A 667 -70.98 19.46 -20.55
C ALA A 667 -72.47 19.43 -20.62
N SER A 668 -73.04 18.25 -20.90
CA SER A 668 -74.48 18.01 -21.00
C SER A 668 -74.89 16.73 -20.28
N ALA A 669 -76.07 16.70 -19.71
CA ALA A 669 -76.63 15.48 -19.12
C ALA A 669 -77.40 14.71 -20.22
N GLU A 670 -76.97 13.47 -20.50
CA GLU A 670 -77.53 12.58 -21.47
C GLU A 670 -77.81 11.19 -20.92
N ALA A 671 -79.03 10.75 -20.82
CA ALA A 671 -79.42 9.37 -20.44
C ALA A 671 -78.71 8.84 -19.13
N GLY A 672 -78.62 9.67 -18.10
CA GLY A 672 -77.97 9.27 -16.81
C GLY A 672 -76.44 9.31 -16.80
N GLN A 673 -75.85 9.86 -17.82
CA GLN A 673 -74.43 10.14 -17.94
C GLN A 673 -74.18 11.63 -18.16
N ILE A 674 -73.01 12.09 -17.76
CA ILE A 674 -72.51 13.41 -18.12
C ILE A 674 -71.59 13.25 -19.32
N HIS A 675 -71.93 13.89 -20.44
CA HIS A 675 -71.06 13.99 -21.60
C HIS A 675 -70.29 15.28 -21.52
N VAL A 676 -68.92 15.18 -21.53
CA VAL A 676 -67.98 16.31 -21.42
C VAL A 676 -67.14 16.36 -22.67
N SER A 677 -67.02 17.55 -23.27
CA SER A 677 -66.08 17.78 -24.37
C SER A 677 -65.35 19.09 -24.20
N PHE A 678 -64.07 19.10 -24.56
CA PHE A 678 -63.25 20.29 -24.60
C PHE A 678 -62.06 20.10 -25.52
N ARG A 679 -61.34 21.16 -25.82
CA ARG A 679 -60.08 21.16 -26.53
C ARG A 679 -59.03 21.79 -25.60
N ALA A 680 -57.88 21.16 -25.52
CA ALA A 680 -56.68 21.73 -24.89
C ALA A 680 -55.71 22.18 -25.97
N ALA A 681 -55.09 23.34 -25.79
CA ALA A 681 -54.11 23.88 -26.73
C ALA A 681 -52.97 24.54 -25.96
N ASP A 682 -51.76 24.19 -26.30
CA ASP A 682 -50.56 24.80 -25.80
C ASP A 682 -49.80 25.49 -26.95
N ARG A 683 -49.12 26.59 -26.64
CA ARG A 683 -48.37 27.34 -27.66
C ARG A 683 -46.98 26.78 -27.90
N PHE A 684 -46.38 26.19 -26.87
CA PHE A 684 -44.96 25.80 -26.89
C PHE A 684 -44.77 24.28 -26.81
N SER A 685 -45.37 23.61 -25.83
CA SER A 685 -45.15 22.20 -25.59
C SER A 685 -46.38 21.31 -25.88
N ASN A 686 -46.19 20.01 -25.89
CA ASN A 686 -47.29 19.07 -26.10
C ASN A 686 -48.13 18.91 -24.84
N ILE A 687 -49.43 18.72 -25.01
CA ILE A 687 -50.32 18.33 -23.92
C ILE A 687 -49.87 16.97 -23.38
N LYS A 688 -49.71 16.85 -22.07
CA LYS A 688 -49.25 15.63 -21.39
C LYS A 688 -50.41 14.80 -20.90
N ARG A 689 -51.37 15.43 -20.19
CA ARG A 689 -52.52 14.74 -19.62
C ARG A 689 -53.62 15.72 -19.28
N ALA A 690 -54.85 15.18 -19.20
CA ALA A 690 -55.99 15.89 -18.65
C ALA A 690 -56.67 15.05 -17.57
N GLU A 691 -57.32 15.73 -16.64
CA GLU A 691 -58.07 15.14 -15.54
C GLU A 691 -59.37 15.89 -15.35
N TYR A 692 -60.39 15.25 -14.83
CA TYR A 692 -61.65 15.86 -14.49
C TYR A 692 -62.06 15.51 -13.07
N SER A 693 -62.92 16.35 -12.49
CA SER A 693 -63.60 16.13 -11.21
C SER A 693 -65.05 16.59 -11.35
N ILE A 694 -65.98 15.84 -10.78
CA ILE A 694 -67.39 16.19 -10.73
C ILE A 694 -67.78 16.39 -9.28
N ASP A 695 -68.46 17.53 -8.99
CA ASP A 695 -68.98 17.90 -7.65
C ASP A 695 -67.87 17.80 -6.55
N ALA A 696 -66.68 18.27 -6.84
CA ALA A 696 -65.51 18.22 -5.98
C ALA A 696 -65.08 16.79 -5.52
N GLY A 697 -65.45 15.77 -6.31
CA GLY A 697 -64.98 14.41 -6.13
C GLY A 697 -63.50 14.26 -6.49
N GLU A 698 -63.00 13.02 -6.42
CA GLU A 698 -61.61 12.70 -6.77
C GLU A 698 -61.30 13.02 -8.22
N TRP A 699 -60.05 13.46 -8.49
CA TRP A 699 -59.56 13.70 -9.83
C TRP A 699 -59.38 12.40 -10.59
N GLN A 700 -59.93 12.30 -11.80
CA GLN A 700 -59.85 11.15 -12.66
C GLN A 700 -59.16 11.52 -13.96
N PHE A 701 -58.25 10.64 -14.41
CA PHE A 701 -57.59 10.78 -15.70
C PHE A 701 -58.57 10.61 -16.85
N VAL A 702 -58.37 11.38 -17.95
CA VAL A 702 -59.13 11.24 -19.18
C VAL A 702 -58.18 11.19 -20.38
N GLU A 703 -58.45 10.24 -21.27
CA GLU A 703 -57.69 10.09 -22.51
C GLU A 703 -58.18 11.07 -23.58
N PRO A 704 -57.29 11.61 -24.42
CA PRO A 704 -57.71 12.41 -25.56
C PRO A 704 -58.41 11.54 -26.62
N VAL A 705 -59.18 12.18 -27.51
CA VAL A 705 -59.71 11.52 -28.70
C VAL A 705 -58.54 11.04 -29.57
N GLY A 706 -58.45 9.73 -29.78
CA GLY A 706 -57.26 9.12 -30.43
C GLY A 706 -56.23 8.50 -29.49
N GLN A 707 -56.40 8.61 -28.16
CA GLN A 707 -55.63 7.94 -27.09
C GLN A 707 -54.16 8.36 -26.93
N LEU A 708 -53.64 9.25 -27.76
CA LEU A 708 -52.26 9.72 -27.70
C LEU A 708 -52.19 11.21 -27.34
N SER A 709 -51.35 11.55 -26.37
CA SER A 709 -50.98 12.92 -25.99
C SER A 709 -49.62 13.28 -26.58
N ASP A 710 -49.52 13.50 -27.86
CA ASP A 710 -48.27 13.73 -28.61
C ASP A 710 -48.24 15.04 -29.39
N SER A 711 -49.23 15.90 -29.16
CA SER A 711 -49.45 17.14 -29.92
C SER A 711 -49.63 18.33 -28.98
N LYS A 712 -49.37 19.53 -29.51
CA LYS A 712 -49.65 20.81 -28.84
C LYS A 712 -51.17 21.07 -28.69
N THR A 713 -51.99 20.31 -29.37
CA THR A 713 -53.45 20.39 -29.24
C THR A 713 -54.02 19.01 -29.06
N ALA A 714 -54.94 18.85 -28.11
CA ALA A 714 -55.66 17.60 -27.88
C ALA A 714 -57.16 17.88 -27.68
N SER A 715 -58.00 17.04 -28.27
CA SER A 715 -59.47 17.09 -28.07
C SER A 715 -59.85 15.98 -27.10
N TYR A 716 -60.78 16.30 -26.22
CA TYR A 716 -61.30 15.37 -25.20
C TYR A 716 -62.80 15.29 -25.40
N ASP A 717 -63.33 14.10 -25.47
CA ASP A 717 -64.77 13.79 -25.61
C ASP A 717 -65.04 12.47 -24.89
N PHE A 718 -65.73 12.55 -23.74
CA PHE A 718 -65.92 11.40 -22.87
C PHE A 718 -67.27 11.45 -22.12
N ARG A 719 -67.74 10.29 -21.65
CA ARG A 719 -68.93 10.13 -20.85
C ARG A 719 -68.62 9.46 -19.52
N VAL A 720 -69.24 10.03 -18.48
CA VAL A 720 -69.08 9.53 -17.11
C VAL A 720 -70.47 9.38 -16.46
N ALA A 721 -70.58 8.38 -15.56
CA ALA A 721 -71.81 8.23 -14.82
C ALA A 721 -72.05 9.43 -13.86
N VAL A 722 -73.26 9.86 -13.74
CA VAL A 722 -73.67 10.89 -12.78
C VAL A 722 -73.33 10.30 -11.37
N PRO A 723 -72.59 11.01 -10.49
CA PRO A 723 -72.35 10.56 -9.11
C PRO A 723 -73.72 10.32 -8.43
N THR A 724 -73.97 9.09 -7.99
CA THR A 724 -75.13 8.81 -7.15
C THR A 724 -74.75 9.16 -5.74
N ASP A 725 -75.49 10.12 -5.13
CA ASP A 725 -75.30 10.56 -3.76
C ASP A 725 -75.12 9.34 -2.80
N ARG A 726 -74.01 9.29 -2.08
CA ARG A 726 -73.95 8.48 -0.89
C ARG A 726 -74.91 9.04 0.15
N ALA A 727 -76.04 8.37 0.26
CA ALA A 727 -77.04 8.67 1.25
C ALA A 727 -76.50 8.75 2.67
N THR A 728 -76.42 9.98 3.20
CA THR A 728 -76.38 10.23 4.64
C THR A 728 -77.40 11.37 4.90
N THR A 729 -78.52 10.98 5.51
CA THR A 729 -79.59 11.77 6.14
C THR A 729 -80.82 12.07 5.20
N PRO A 730 -82.02 12.01 5.79
CA PRO A 730 -83.26 11.95 4.99
C PRO A 730 -83.51 13.21 4.17
N PRO A 731 -84.13 13.08 3.00
CA PRO A 731 -84.25 14.18 2.03
C PRO A 731 -85.18 15.24 2.49
N VAL A 732 -84.70 16.45 2.68
CA VAL A 732 -85.52 17.65 2.61
C VAL A 732 -85.80 17.87 1.08
N LYS A 733 -86.99 17.53 0.64
CA LYS A 733 -87.43 17.81 -0.70
C LYS A 733 -87.57 19.33 -0.85
N THR A 734 -86.57 19.96 -1.42
CA THR A 734 -86.74 21.23 -2.13
C THR A 734 -86.69 20.93 -3.62
N PRO A 735 -87.66 21.34 -4.48
CA PRO A 735 -87.55 21.19 -5.91
C PRO A 735 -86.57 22.26 -6.42
N GLY A 736 -85.28 21.96 -6.36
CA GLY A 736 -84.23 22.75 -6.95
C GLY A 736 -83.40 21.81 -7.86
N GLN A 737 -83.23 22.22 -9.08
CA GLN A 737 -82.48 21.57 -10.12
C GLN A 737 -81.17 21.02 -9.54
N LEU A 738 -80.89 19.71 -9.70
CA LEU A 738 -79.62 19.08 -9.47
C LEU A 738 -78.61 19.73 -10.43
N GLU A 739 -77.80 20.63 -9.89
CA GLU A 739 -76.65 21.21 -10.61
C GLU A 739 -75.42 20.34 -10.37
N HIS A 740 -74.75 19.95 -11.45
CA HIS A 740 -73.42 19.29 -11.35
C HIS A 740 -72.37 20.22 -11.87
N VAL A 741 -71.26 20.32 -11.09
CA VAL A 741 -70.12 21.13 -11.47
C VAL A 741 -68.99 20.19 -11.98
N VAL A 742 -68.69 20.35 -13.26
CA VAL A 742 -67.54 19.62 -13.88
C VAL A 742 -66.38 20.57 -13.96
N VAL A 743 -65.28 20.13 -13.37
CA VAL A 743 -63.96 20.83 -13.42
C VAL A 743 -63.03 19.96 -14.23
N VAL A 744 -62.34 20.53 -15.17
CA VAL A 744 -61.25 19.87 -15.91
C VAL A 744 -59.95 20.61 -15.66
N ARG A 745 -58.85 19.88 -15.61
CA ARG A 745 -57.50 20.43 -15.58
C ARG A 745 -56.62 19.73 -16.61
N VAL A 746 -55.75 20.50 -17.22
CA VAL A 746 -54.88 20.04 -18.29
C VAL A 746 -53.49 20.41 -17.95
N TYR A 747 -52.60 19.48 -18.17
CA TYR A 747 -51.14 19.63 -17.96
C TYR A 747 -50.42 19.52 -19.30
N ASP A 748 -49.43 20.35 -19.49
CA ASP A 748 -48.46 20.22 -20.58
C ASP A 748 -47.29 19.29 -20.19
N ARG A 749 -46.28 19.20 -21.06
CA ARG A 749 -45.09 18.38 -20.87
C ARG A 749 -44.21 18.85 -19.69
N TYR A 750 -44.28 20.14 -19.33
CA TYR A 750 -43.53 20.76 -18.25
C TYR A 750 -44.33 20.89 -16.95
N ASP A 751 -45.49 20.21 -16.90
CA ASP A 751 -46.41 20.21 -15.76
C ASP A 751 -47.05 21.59 -15.47
N ASN A 752 -47.03 22.54 -16.43
CA ASN A 752 -47.85 23.72 -16.32
C ASN A 752 -49.32 23.32 -16.41
N MET A 753 -50.18 23.90 -15.56
CA MET A 753 -51.54 23.45 -15.39
C MET A 753 -52.52 24.60 -15.54
N SER A 754 -53.54 24.39 -16.33
CA SER A 754 -54.76 25.21 -16.32
C SER A 754 -56.00 24.42 -15.92
N SER A 755 -56.98 25.11 -15.39
CA SER A 755 -58.26 24.51 -15.06
C SER A 755 -59.43 25.35 -15.60
N ALA A 756 -60.51 24.67 -15.96
CA ALA A 756 -61.74 25.30 -16.35
C ALA A 756 -62.93 24.55 -15.75
N LYS A 757 -64.06 25.24 -15.56
CA LYS A 757 -65.26 24.62 -15.04
C LYS A 757 -66.46 24.91 -15.91
N THR A 758 -67.42 24.01 -15.92
CA THR A 758 -68.80 24.22 -16.49
C THR A 758 -69.82 23.67 -15.48
N VAL A 759 -71.05 24.20 -15.58
CA VAL A 759 -72.11 23.80 -14.68
C VAL A 759 -73.26 23.24 -15.55
N ILE A 760 -73.66 22.03 -15.23
CA ILE A 760 -74.87 21.40 -15.87
C ILE A 760 -76.03 21.66 -14.98
N ARG A 761 -77.06 22.25 -15.53
CA ARG A 761 -78.35 22.46 -14.85
C ARG A 761 -79.39 21.46 -15.40
N GLY A 762 -79.88 20.59 -14.53
CA GLY A 762 -80.94 19.68 -14.87
C GLY A 762 -82.18 20.49 -15.35
N LYS A 763 -82.73 20.10 -16.47
CA LYS A 763 -84.01 20.68 -16.96
C LYS A 763 -85.19 20.18 -16.16
#